data_71e3fa0b9b9ff21d6cb37523635ee318
#
_entry.id   71e3fa0b9b9ff21d6cb37523635ee318
#
_cell.length_a   1.000
_cell.length_b   1.000
_cell.length_c   1.000
_cell.angle_alpha   90.00
_cell.angle_beta   90.00
_cell.angle_gamma   90.00
#
_symmetry.space_group_name_H-M   'P 1'
#
loop_
_entity.id
_entity.type
_entity.pdbx_description
1 polymer ?
#
loop_
_entity_poly.entity_id
_entity_poly.type
_entity_poly.pdbx_seq_one_letter_code
_entity_poly.pdbx_strand_id
1 'polypeptide(L)'
;MGEIAKPAWFFIAAIRLIHGVNCHLPKRRPKQFQLLRLSVSVAQVKAIRRFTVRTVLPEPIRPLVRLATNLRWSWHRPTRELFASLNPRKWEESEQDPVSFLGRVSREEFQALAADQSVVERVRAAAEDLDRYLDEPRWYQGLGADAPAAIAYFSPEFGITEVLPQYSGGLGILAGDHLKAASDLGVPLIGVGLLYQAGYFKQSLSRDAWQQETYPVLDPDGLPLTLLREPSPDGNGRPLQITLPLPNGRRLLAHIWRADVGRVPLLLLDSNVPGNDDAARGVTDRLYGGGGDHRLQQELLLGMGGVKALRAYQRLTGTPAPEVFHTNEGHAGFLGIERIQELMSGDAALTFDEALAAGRASTVFTTHTPVPAGIDRFEIAQIQHFFQAGLAPAVPVDRILELGRENYANGNPAVFNMAVMGLRLAQRANGVAKLHGEVSRGMFSALWPGFDHSEVPITSVTNGVHVPTWVDSRISQLARKQFGPEAESQGRWDLAYNVPDADVWALRREMRSALVDDVRRRLRAAWKKRGAADAELRWTDSVLDPDVLTIGFARRVPTYKRLTLMLREPDRLKALLLHPEHPIQLVIAGKSHPADDAGKKMIQDLVRFTDDPEVRHRIAFLPNYDIAMARTLFPGCDVWLNNPLRPLEACGTSGMKAAINGSLNLSVMDGWWDEMYDGENGWAIPTANNDASPEERDDIEAAALYELLETQVAPRFYGSTVSESAGAAGPSSTGAEKVPTHWVSMIKHTLSHLGPAVSADRMLHDYVNILYRPAAEAGRKAAADSYAQARQLAAWTARVRAAWPTLHVEHVDSVGVSEDPQIGDTLQVNAYVALTTLTPDDVSVEVAYGRAEESDTLADVTMMELQPKEDLGGGRHLFSGSLVIDRSGPFGYTVRVLPRHAALASKAELGLIVNA
;
A
#
# COMPACT_ATOMS: atom_id res chain seq x y z
N MET A 1 1.91 -64.56 -18.83
CA MET A 1 1.06 -64.51 -20.04
C MET A 1 -0.34 -64.79 -19.61
N GLY A 2 -1.22 -63.85 -19.63
CA GLY A 2 -2.62 -64.01 -19.30
C GLY A 2 -3.18 -62.75 -18.64
N GLU A 3 -4.17 -62.12 -19.32
CA GLU A 3 -5.12 -61.17 -18.75
C GLU A 3 -4.72 -59.70 -18.59
N ILE A 4 -4.55 -59.01 -19.73
CA ILE A 4 -4.85 -57.58 -19.83
C ILE A 4 -5.61 -57.37 -21.14
N ALA A 5 -6.91 -57.71 -21.20
CA ALA A 5 -7.76 -57.36 -22.33
C ALA A 5 -9.27 -57.42 -22.03
N LYS A 6 -9.76 -56.76 -20.97
CA LYS A 6 -11.19 -56.74 -20.65
C LYS A 6 -11.82 -55.42 -20.26
N PRO A 7 -11.35 -54.19 -20.58
CA PRO A 7 -12.24 -53.03 -20.46
C PRO A 7 -12.80 -52.49 -21.79
N ALA A 8 -12.23 -52.91 -22.96
CA ALA A 8 -12.62 -52.29 -24.23
C ALA A 8 -13.96 -52.76 -24.80
N TRP A 9 -14.46 -53.94 -24.39
CA TRP A 9 -15.68 -54.52 -24.92
C TRP A 9 -16.96 -54.06 -24.24
N PHE A 10 -16.89 -53.55 -23.01
CA PHE A 10 -18.07 -53.01 -22.32
C PHE A 10 -18.48 -51.62 -22.85
N PHE A 11 -17.57 -50.88 -23.44
CA PHE A 11 -17.87 -49.55 -24.00
C PHE A 11 -18.55 -49.59 -25.36
N ILE A 12 -18.29 -50.64 -26.16
CA ILE A 12 -18.91 -50.82 -27.49
C ILE A 12 -20.31 -51.40 -27.38
N ALA A 13 -20.61 -52.20 -26.35
CA ALA A 13 -21.95 -52.74 -26.09
C ALA A 13 -22.96 -51.69 -25.61
N ALA A 14 -22.51 -50.63 -24.89
CA ALA A 14 -23.35 -49.53 -24.44
C ALA A 14 -23.81 -48.58 -25.57
N ILE A 15 -23.00 -48.46 -26.65
CA ILE A 15 -23.36 -47.64 -27.82
C ILE A 15 -24.37 -48.29 -28.76
N ARG A 16 -24.49 -49.66 -28.74
CA ARG A 16 -25.44 -50.38 -29.57
C ARG A 16 -26.86 -50.45 -28.98
N LEU A 17 -27.08 -50.15 -27.70
CA LEU A 17 -28.38 -50.19 -27.04
C LEU A 17 -29.15 -48.86 -27.16
N ILE A 18 -28.58 -47.82 -27.70
CA ILE A 18 -29.25 -46.49 -27.85
C ILE A 18 -29.82 -46.28 -29.27
N HIS A 19 -29.63 -47.23 -30.20
CA HIS A 19 -30.06 -47.11 -31.62
C HIS A 19 -31.29 -47.95 -32.00
N GLY A 20 -32.11 -48.39 -31.04
CA GLY A 20 -33.27 -49.27 -31.29
C GLY A 20 -34.62 -48.65 -30.94
N VAL A 21 -34.92 -47.39 -31.29
CA VAL A 21 -36.29 -46.86 -31.26
C VAL A 21 -36.56 -46.11 -32.55
N ASN A 22 -37.39 -46.81 -33.44
CA ASN A 22 -37.99 -46.20 -34.60
C ASN A 22 -39.10 -45.22 -34.09
N CYS A 23 -38.94 -43.95 -34.30
CA CYS A 23 -40.03 -42.98 -34.24
C CYS A 23 -40.10 -42.20 -35.55
N HIS A 24 -41.26 -42.28 -36.20
CA HIS A 24 -41.66 -41.46 -37.34
C HIS A 24 -41.64 -39.96 -36.96
N LEU A 25 -40.91 -39.13 -37.69
CA LEU A 25 -40.96 -37.66 -37.54
C LEU A 25 -41.32 -37.01 -38.88
N PRO A 26 -42.17 -35.94 -38.84
CA PRO A 26 -42.50 -35.17 -40.04
C PRO A 26 -41.42 -34.18 -40.41
N LYS A 27 -41.23 -34.00 -41.73
CA LYS A 27 -40.25 -33.07 -42.33
C LYS A 27 -40.51 -31.62 -41.87
N ARG A 28 -39.56 -31.02 -41.10
CA ARG A 28 -39.32 -29.56 -40.98
C ARG A 28 -37.83 -29.26 -41.00
N ARG A 29 -37.52 -28.09 -41.58
CA ARG A 29 -36.22 -27.50 -42.01
C ARG A 29 -35.06 -27.59 -40.96
N PRO A 30 -33.76 -27.56 -41.40
CA PRO A 30 -32.62 -27.80 -40.55
C PRO A 30 -32.38 -26.58 -39.64
N LYS A 31 -32.42 -26.77 -38.33
CA LYS A 31 -31.82 -25.90 -37.33
C LYS A 31 -30.46 -26.45 -36.99
N GLN A 32 -29.52 -25.52 -36.83
CA GLN A 32 -28.13 -25.73 -36.49
C GLN A 32 -27.91 -26.76 -35.38
N PHE A 33 -27.11 -27.79 -35.69
CA PHE A 33 -26.60 -28.69 -34.66
C PHE A 33 -25.55 -27.97 -33.82
N GLN A 34 -25.90 -27.59 -32.60
CA GLN A 34 -24.95 -27.32 -31.55
C GLN A 34 -24.32 -28.63 -31.08
N LEU A 35 -23.08 -28.87 -31.41
CA LEU A 35 -22.28 -29.93 -30.82
C LEU A 35 -22.09 -29.66 -29.34
N LEU A 36 -22.87 -30.30 -28.50
CA LEU A 36 -22.61 -30.44 -27.07
C LEU A 36 -21.24 -31.17 -26.92
N ARG A 37 -20.18 -30.45 -26.69
CA ARG A 37 -18.95 -31.03 -26.15
C ARG A 37 -19.25 -31.46 -24.71
N LEU A 38 -19.52 -32.72 -24.50
CA LEU A 38 -19.42 -33.39 -23.21
C LEU A 38 -17.95 -33.28 -22.78
N SER A 39 -17.63 -32.32 -21.90
CA SER A 39 -16.39 -32.36 -21.14
C SER A 39 -16.45 -33.60 -20.26
N VAL A 40 -15.73 -34.65 -20.61
CA VAL A 40 -15.48 -35.77 -19.71
C VAL A 40 -14.64 -35.20 -18.57
N SER A 41 -15.27 -34.90 -17.45
CA SER A 41 -14.58 -34.62 -16.19
C SER A 41 -13.82 -35.90 -15.83
N VAL A 42 -12.51 -35.89 -15.99
CA VAL A 42 -11.66 -36.91 -15.37
C VAL A 42 -11.93 -36.86 -13.90
N ALA A 43 -12.51 -37.91 -13.31
CA ALA A 43 -12.75 -37.99 -11.87
C ALA A 43 -11.42 -37.66 -11.16
N GLN A 44 -11.39 -36.56 -10.42
CA GLN A 44 -10.19 -36.18 -9.66
C GLN A 44 -9.90 -37.30 -8.65
N VAL A 45 -8.74 -37.91 -8.80
CA VAL A 45 -8.26 -38.91 -7.86
C VAL A 45 -7.95 -38.17 -6.53
N LYS A 46 -8.73 -38.44 -5.49
CA LYS A 46 -8.54 -37.84 -4.18
C LYS A 46 -7.51 -38.62 -3.37
N ALA A 47 -6.56 -37.90 -2.75
CA ALA A 47 -5.60 -38.51 -1.85
C ALA A 47 -6.33 -39.07 -0.60
N ILE A 48 -6.04 -40.33 -0.25
CA ILE A 48 -6.54 -40.99 0.97
C ILE A 48 -5.85 -40.40 2.21
N ARG A 49 -4.58 -40.00 2.05
CA ARG A 49 -3.76 -39.39 3.11
C ARG A 49 -2.90 -38.30 2.49
N ARG A 50 -2.81 -37.15 3.15
CA ARG A 50 -1.92 -36.06 2.78
C ARG A 50 -0.82 -35.94 3.82
N PHE A 51 0.43 -35.76 3.37
CA PHE A 51 1.59 -35.45 4.22
C PHE A 51 2.59 -34.67 3.38
N THR A 52 3.34 -33.77 4.05
CA THR A 52 4.37 -32.96 3.38
C THR A 52 5.72 -33.66 3.49
N VAL A 53 6.34 -33.91 2.34
CA VAL A 53 7.71 -34.45 2.25
C VAL A 53 8.68 -33.28 2.24
N ARG A 54 9.53 -33.20 3.25
CA ARG A 54 10.56 -32.14 3.32
C ARG A 54 11.84 -32.62 2.62
N THR A 55 12.45 -31.72 1.87
CA THR A 55 13.77 -31.95 1.24
C THR A 55 14.85 -31.95 2.32
N VAL A 56 15.68 -32.99 2.38
CA VAL A 56 16.86 -33.07 3.24
C VAL A 56 18.09 -32.83 2.38
N LEU A 57 18.78 -31.72 2.61
CA LEU A 57 19.99 -31.36 1.88
C LEU A 57 21.25 -31.98 2.54
N PRO A 58 22.27 -32.38 1.74
CA PRO A 58 23.60 -32.68 2.26
C PRO A 58 24.18 -31.53 3.08
N GLU A 59 24.95 -31.85 4.15
CA GLU A 59 25.48 -30.85 5.09
C GLU A 59 26.22 -29.68 4.43
N PRO A 60 27.10 -29.86 3.41
CA PRO A 60 27.84 -28.73 2.81
C PRO A 60 26.94 -27.66 2.15
N ILE A 61 25.72 -28.04 1.69
CA ILE A 61 24.80 -27.13 0.99
C ILE A 61 23.50 -26.90 1.80
N ARG A 62 23.43 -27.37 3.03
CA ARG A 62 22.29 -27.21 3.94
C ARG A 62 21.88 -25.74 4.16
N PRO A 63 22.83 -24.75 4.14
CA PRO A 63 22.45 -23.33 4.26
C PRO A 63 21.48 -22.84 3.18
N LEU A 64 21.36 -23.52 2.03
CA LEU A 64 20.38 -23.17 0.99
C LEU A 64 18.94 -23.15 1.52
N VAL A 65 18.60 -23.97 2.53
CA VAL A 65 17.24 -23.94 3.13
C VAL A 65 16.97 -22.58 3.78
N ARG A 66 17.91 -22.08 4.56
CA ARG A 66 17.78 -20.78 5.23
C ARG A 66 17.80 -19.62 4.21
N LEU A 67 18.64 -19.70 3.19
CA LEU A 67 18.65 -18.72 2.09
C LEU A 67 17.34 -18.71 1.31
N ALA A 68 16.66 -19.85 1.16
CA ALA A 68 15.38 -19.95 0.47
C ALA A 68 14.20 -19.45 1.31
N THR A 69 14.25 -19.63 2.64
CA THR A 69 13.15 -19.24 3.53
C THR A 69 13.25 -17.81 4.02
N ASN A 70 14.44 -17.19 4.08
CA ASN A 70 14.57 -15.77 4.38
C ASN A 70 14.29 -14.94 3.12
N LEU A 71 13.20 -14.18 3.12
CA LEU A 71 12.68 -13.44 1.97
C LEU A 71 13.60 -12.33 1.45
N ARG A 72 14.74 -12.04 2.14
CA ARG A 72 15.79 -11.15 1.62
C ARG A 72 16.22 -11.55 0.20
N TRP A 73 16.22 -12.83 -0.14
CA TRP A 73 16.57 -13.28 -1.49
C TRP A 73 15.79 -12.55 -2.59
N SER A 74 14.54 -12.11 -2.30
CA SER A 74 13.67 -11.48 -3.30
C SER A 74 14.16 -10.11 -3.76
N TRP A 75 15.01 -9.43 -3.00
CA TRP A 75 15.66 -8.17 -3.36
C TRP A 75 17.19 -8.23 -3.31
N HIS A 76 17.77 -9.35 -2.84
CA HIS A 76 19.22 -9.55 -2.83
C HIS A 76 19.65 -10.35 -4.07
N ARG A 77 20.13 -9.63 -5.07
CA ARG A 77 20.51 -10.16 -6.36
C ARG A 77 21.53 -11.32 -6.28
N PRO A 78 22.64 -11.25 -5.49
CA PRO A 78 23.62 -12.34 -5.44
C PRO A 78 23.00 -13.66 -4.97
N THR A 79 22.02 -13.65 -4.05
CA THR A 79 21.31 -14.86 -3.61
C THR A 79 20.42 -15.41 -4.73
N ARG A 80 19.74 -14.56 -5.51
CA ARG A 80 18.94 -15.01 -6.67
C ARG A 80 19.83 -15.65 -7.74
N GLU A 81 20.96 -15.03 -8.05
CA GLU A 81 21.94 -15.54 -9.01
C GLU A 81 22.57 -16.86 -8.55
N LEU A 82 22.81 -17.06 -7.25
CA LEU A 82 23.22 -18.33 -6.70
C LEU A 82 22.19 -19.43 -7.07
N PHE A 83 20.91 -19.26 -6.72
CA PHE A 83 19.89 -20.27 -7.04
C PHE A 83 19.77 -20.53 -8.55
N ALA A 84 19.74 -19.47 -9.36
CA ALA A 84 19.68 -19.57 -10.81
C ALA A 84 20.85 -20.39 -11.41
N SER A 85 22.04 -20.24 -10.83
CA SER A 85 23.26 -20.92 -11.31
C SER A 85 23.33 -22.40 -10.92
N LEU A 86 22.59 -22.86 -9.89
CA LEU A 86 22.60 -24.27 -9.47
C LEU A 86 21.94 -25.18 -10.50
N ASN A 87 20.83 -24.75 -11.10
CA ASN A 87 20.17 -25.40 -12.24
C ASN A 87 19.23 -24.40 -12.93
N PRO A 88 19.68 -23.69 -13.98
CA PRO A 88 18.90 -22.63 -14.62
C PRO A 88 17.53 -23.10 -15.12
N ARG A 89 17.44 -24.31 -15.68
CA ARG A 89 16.17 -24.83 -16.19
C ARG A 89 15.15 -25.05 -15.09
N LYS A 90 15.55 -25.70 -13.98
CA LYS A 90 14.65 -25.95 -12.84
C LYS A 90 14.30 -24.65 -12.11
N TRP A 91 15.20 -23.67 -12.10
CA TRP A 91 14.93 -22.34 -11.58
C TRP A 91 13.78 -21.66 -12.32
N GLU A 92 13.81 -21.67 -13.64
CA GLU A 92 12.71 -21.15 -14.47
C GLU A 92 11.42 -21.99 -14.33
N GLU A 93 11.53 -23.33 -14.30
CA GLU A 93 10.39 -24.22 -14.08
C GLU A 93 9.72 -24.05 -12.70
N SER A 94 10.45 -23.53 -11.71
CA SER A 94 9.93 -23.17 -10.37
C SER A 94 9.40 -21.74 -10.28
N GLU A 95 9.28 -21.05 -11.40
CA GLU A 95 8.88 -19.63 -11.44
C GLU A 95 9.78 -18.73 -10.54
N GLN A 96 11.07 -19.08 -10.46
CA GLN A 96 12.10 -18.42 -9.65
C GLN A 96 11.80 -18.42 -8.13
N ASP A 97 11.06 -19.39 -7.64
CA ASP A 97 10.80 -19.65 -6.23
C ASP A 97 11.86 -20.60 -5.66
N PRO A 98 12.71 -20.16 -4.71
CA PRO A 98 13.75 -20.99 -4.12
C PRO A 98 13.22 -22.21 -3.37
N VAL A 99 12.08 -22.09 -2.68
CA VAL A 99 11.47 -23.23 -1.95
C VAL A 99 10.96 -24.27 -2.93
N SER A 100 10.22 -23.84 -3.95
CA SER A 100 9.75 -24.70 -5.04
C SER A 100 10.92 -25.33 -5.79
N PHE A 101 11.98 -24.57 -6.07
CA PHE A 101 13.22 -25.03 -6.69
C PHE A 101 13.85 -26.18 -5.89
N LEU A 102 14.07 -25.99 -4.60
CA LEU A 102 14.64 -27.04 -3.74
C LEU A 102 13.76 -28.30 -3.73
N GLY A 103 12.43 -28.15 -3.82
CA GLY A 103 11.51 -29.29 -3.93
C GLY A 103 11.58 -30.06 -5.26
N ARG A 104 12.14 -29.45 -6.33
CA ARG A 104 12.26 -30.06 -7.67
C ARG A 104 13.62 -30.68 -7.97
N VAL A 105 14.64 -30.38 -7.17
CA VAL A 105 15.99 -30.94 -7.32
C VAL A 105 16.03 -32.35 -6.72
N SER A 106 16.54 -33.31 -7.48
CA SER A 106 16.63 -34.71 -7.01
C SER A 106 17.74 -34.91 -5.98
N ARG A 107 17.69 -36.02 -5.26
CA ARG A 107 18.70 -36.38 -4.27
C ARG A 107 20.08 -36.50 -4.89
N GLU A 108 20.16 -37.11 -6.08
CA GLU A 108 21.40 -37.32 -6.83
C GLU A 108 22.00 -35.97 -7.26
N GLU A 109 21.19 -35.07 -7.73
CA GLU A 109 21.63 -33.70 -8.07
C GLU A 109 22.13 -32.95 -6.83
N PHE A 110 21.48 -33.05 -5.68
CA PHE A 110 22.00 -32.45 -4.44
C PHE A 110 23.33 -33.06 -4.02
N GLN A 111 23.53 -34.36 -4.20
CA GLN A 111 24.81 -34.98 -3.92
C GLN A 111 25.91 -34.46 -4.85
N ALA A 112 25.61 -34.28 -6.12
CA ALA A 112 26.54 -33.70 -7.10
C ALA A 112 26.90 -32.24 -6.73
N LEU A 113 25.92 -31.40 -6.38
CA LEU A 113 26.15 -30.04 -5.95
C LEU A 113 26.99 -29.99 -4.65
N ALA A 114 26.76 -30.90 -3.71
CA ALA A 114 27.50 -30.96 -2.45
C ALA A 114 28.96 -31.48 -2.64
N ALA A 115 29.23 -32.19 -3.72
CA ALA A 115 30.56 -32.62 -4.08
C ALA A 115 31.38 -31.57 -4.88
N ASP A 116 30.71 -30.56 -5.44
CA ASP A 116 31.33 -29.44 -6.12
C ASP A 116 31.81 -28.36 -5.13
N GLN A 117 33.12 -28.28 -4.91
CA GLN A 117 33.73 -27.36 -3.97
C GLN A 117 33.38 -25.87 -4.29
N SER A 118 33.27 -25.52 -5.58
CA SER A 118 32.91 -24.15 -5.99
C SER A 118 31.49 -23.78 -5.62
N VAL A 119 30.56 -24.73 -5.71
CA VAL A 119 29.17 -24.56 -5.24
C VAL A 119 29.12 -24.39 -3.72
N VAL A 120 29.83 -25.28 -3.00
CA VAL A 120 29.86 -25.23 -1.51
C VAL A 120 30.44 -23.88 -1.03
N GLU A 121 31.51 -23.39 -1.64
CA GLU A 121 32.09 -22.08 -1.29
C GLU A 121 31.12 -20.91 -1.54
N ARG A 122 30.42 -20.91 -2.67
CA ARG A 122 29.40 -19.88 -2.96
C ARG A 122 28.21 -19.94 -2.01
N VAL A 123 27.75 -21.14 -1.67
CA VAL A 123 26.64 -21.33 -0.69
C VAL A 123 27.08 -20.82 0.68
N ARG A 124 28.31 -21.13 1.10
CA ARG A 124 28.87 -20.66 2.38
C ARG A 124 28.97 -19.12 2.39
N ALA A 125 29.54 -18.54 1.35
CA ALA A 125 29.70 -17.08 1.24
C ALA A 125 28.33 -16.34 1.28
N ALA A 126 27.29 -16.90 0.61
CA ALA A 126 25.95 -16.36 0.66
C ALA A 126 25.30 -16.47 2.05
N ALA A 127 25.57 -17.57 2.78
CA ALA A 127 25.09 -17.75 4.15
C ALA A 127 25.75 -16.77 5.12
N GLU A 128 27.09 -16.62 5.01
CA GLU A 128 27.85 -15.65 5.82
C GLU A 128 27.43 -14.21 5.53
N ASP A 129 27.10 -13.88 4.28
CA ASP A 129 26.54 -12.59 3.91
C ASP A 129 25.15 -12.34 4.53
N LEU A 130 24.30 -13.37 4.55
CA LEU A 130 23.01 -13.27 5.26
C LEU A 130 23.23 -13.08 6.78
N ASP A 131 24.17 -13.80 7.40
CA ASP A 131 24.48 -13.66 8.82
C ASP A 131 24.95 -12.23 9.13
N ARG A 132 25.91 -11.71 8.38
CA ARG A 132 26.35 -10.31 8.52
C ARG A 132 25.18 -9.34 8.37
N TYR A 133 24.36 -9.54 7.34
CA TYR A 133 23.19 -8.69 7.12
C TYR A 133 22.25 -8.67 8.32
N LEU A 134 22.02 -9.81 8.97
CA LEU A 134 21.12 -9.95 10.11
C LEU A 134 21.69 -9.35 11.40
N ASP A 135 23.00 -9.43 11.62
CA ASP A 135 23.65 -9.14 12.90
C ASP A 135 24.29 -7.74 12.94
N GLU A 136 24.76 -7.20 11.81
CA GLU A 136 25.46 -5.91 11.79
C GLU A 136 24.53 -4.75 12.15
N PRO A 137 24.99 -3.79 13.00
CA PRO A 137 24.26 -2.55 13.25
C PRO A 137 23.96 -1.78 11.96
N ARG A 138 22.79 -1.16 11.91
CA ARG A 138 22.33 -0.31 10.81
C ARG A 138 22.04 1.11 11.34
N TRP A 139 21.48 1.95 10.48
CA TRP A 139 21.13 3.33 10.84
C TRP A 139 20.37 3.42 12.17
N TYR A 140 19.37 2.57 12.36
CA TYR A 140 18.47 2.64 13.52
C TYR A 140 19.21 2.45 14.85
N GLN A 141 20.20 1.56 14.91
CA GLN A 141 20.96 1.31 16.13
C GLN A 141 21.81 2.52 16.56
N GLY A 142 22.07 3.46 15.62
CA GLY A 142 22.72 4.74 15.93
C GLY A 142 21.84 5.76 16.64
N LEU A 143 20.51 5.54 16.71
CA LEU A 143 19.56 6.47 17.34
C LEU A 143 19.55 6.41 18.88
N GLY A 144 20.13 5.35 19.46
CA GLY A 144 20.22 5.19 20.90
C GLY A 144 18.91 4.79 21.58
N ALA A 145 18.85 4.97 22.91
CA ALA A 145 17.75 4.48 23.76
C ALA A 145 16.43 5.25 23.61
N ASP A 146 16.42 6.41 22.97
CA ASP A 146 15.22 7.19 22.74
C ASP A 146 14.34 6.57 21.65
N ALA A 147 14.93 5.78 20.75
CA ALA A 147 14.20 5.06 19.73
C ALA A 147 13.42 3.87 20.32
N PRO A 148 12.24 3.50 19.78
CA PRO A 148 11.46 2.35 20.24
C PRO A 148 12.25 1.02 20.18
N ALA A 149 12.18 0.22 21.24
CA ALA A 149 12.81 -1.10 21.29
C ALA A 149 12.13 -2.11 20.35
N ALA A 150 10.84 -1.96 20.08
CA ALA A 150 10.08 -2.71 19.08
C ALA A 150 8.85 -1.94 18.64
N ILE A 151 8.44 -2.18 17.38
CA ILE A 151 7.29 -1.55 16.72
C ILE A 151 6.42 -2.67 16.12
N ALA A 152 5.14 -2.70 16.43
CA ALA A 152 4.18 -3.61 15.82
C ALA A 152 3.44 -2.92 14.67
N TYR A 153 3.53 -3.48 13.47
CA TYR A 153 2.93 -2.95 12.24
C TYR A 153 1.84 -3.89 11.73
N PHE A 154 0.59 -3.46 11.80
CA PHE A 154 -0.58 -4.26 11.45
C PHE A 154 -1.13 -3.86 10.09
N SER A 155 -1.26 -4.80 9.17
CA SER A 155 -1.83 -4.58 7.85
C SER A 155 -2.62 -5.80 7.36
N PRO A 156 -3.74 -5.62 6.65
CA PRO A 156 -4.50 -6.75 6.10
C PRO A 156 -3.77 -7.45 4.94
N GLU A 157 -2.79 -6.81 4.32
CA GLU A 157 -2.07 -7.33 3.16
C GLU A 157 -0.58 -6.93 3.17
N PHE A 158 0.28 -7.82 2.66
CA PHE A 158 1.72 -7.61 2.53
C PHE A 158 2.23 -8.11 1.19
N GLY A 159 2.67 -7.19 0.33
CA GLY A 159 3.24 -7.47 -0.99
C GLY A 159 4.76 -7.58 -0.94
N ILE A 160 5.29 -8.70 -0.45
CA ILE A 160 6.74 -8.92 -0.32
C ILE A 160 7.34 -9.43 -1.63
N THR A 161 6.76 -10.51 -2.16
CA THR A 161 7.23 -11.20 -3.36
C THR A 161 6.09 -12.00 -4.00
N GLU A 162 6.27 -12.35 -5.27
CA GLU A 162 5.33 -13.17 -6.05
C GLU A 162 5.06 -14.55 -5.48
N VAL A 163 6.01 -15.11 -4.74
CA VAL A 163 5.87 -16.46 -4.14
C VAL A 163 5.05 -16.45 -2.85
N LEU A 164 4.83 -15.29 -2.25
CA LEU A 164 3.94 -15.10 -1.08
C LEU A 164 2.84 -14.08 -1.44
N PRO A 165 1.81 -14.47 -2.21
CA PRO A 165 0.84 -13.54 -2.81
C PRO A 165 -0.23 -13.11 -1.80
N GLN A 166 0.17 -12.48 -0.70
CA GLN A 166 -0.69 -12.00 0.38
C GLN A 166 -1.04 -10.50 0.22
N TYR A 167 -1.31 -10.07 -1.02
CA TYR A 167 -1.62 -8.68 -1.35
C TYR A 167 -2.53 -8.60 -2.59
N SER A 168 -3.23 -7.48 -2.72
CA SER A 168 -4.07 -7.18 -3.90
C SER A 168 -3.60 -5.95 -4.65
N GLY A 169 -3.12 -4.93 -3.97
CA GLY A 169 -2.82 -3.63 -4.57
C GLY A 169 -1.81 -2.79 -3.83
N GLY A 170 -1.96 -1.45 -3.96
CA GLY A 170 -0.99 -0.46 -3.47
C GLY A 170 -0.73 -0.53 -1.98
N LEU A 171 -1.77 -0.78 -1.16
CA LEU A 171 -1.66 -0.89 0.29
C LEU A 171 -0.67 -2.00 0.69
N GLY A 172 -0.86 -3.21 0.13
CA GLY A 172 0.01 -4.34 0.44
C GLY A 172 1.42 -4.19 -0.10
N ILE A 173 1.57 -3.60 -1.28
CA ILE A 173 2.90 -3.33 -1.85
C ILE A 173 3.67 -2.33 -0.98
N LEU A 174 3.00 -1.27 -0.50
CA LEU A 174 3.61 -0.33 0.44
C LEU A 174 3.99 -1.00 1.76
N ALA A 175 3.10 -1.82 2.34
CA ALA A 175 3.41 -2.56 3.55
C ALA A 175 4.64 -3.48 3.35
N GLY A 176 4.75 -4.12 2.19
CA GLY A 176 5.92 -4.91 1.82
C GLY A 176 7.20 -4.08 1.71
N ASP A 177 7.15 -2.94 1.02
CA ASP A 177 8.27 -2.03 0.87
C ASP A 177 8.69 -1.44 2.23
N HIS A 178 7.73 -1.14 3.12
CA HIS A 178 7.97 -0.68 4.50
C HIS A 178 8.73 -1.73 5.33
N LEU A 179 8.33 -3.02 5.28
CA LEU A 179 9.02 -4.09 5.99
C LEU A 179 10.44 -4.31 5.45
N LYS A 180 10.65 -4.24 4.15
CA LYS A 180 11.97 -4.39 3.53
C LYS A 180 12.90 -3.24 3.90
N ALA A 181 12.44 -1.99 3.82
CA ALA A 181 13.21 -0.83 4.25
C ALA A 181 13.52 -0.90 5.76
N ALA A 182 12.55 -1.33 6.59
CA ALA A 182 12.78 -1.55 8.01
C ALA A 182 13.87 -2.59 8.26
N SER A 183 13.89 -3.66 7.46
CA SER A 183 14.95 -4.68 7.51
C SER A 183 16.32 -4.09 7.15
N ASP A 184 16.41 -3.32 6.06
CA ASP A 184 17.66 -2.77 5.58
C ASP A 184 18.21 -1.67 6.51
N LEU A 185 17.34 -0.87 7.13
CA LEU A 185 17.68 0.17 8.09
C LEU A 185 17.84 -0.32 9.54
N GLY A 186 17.53 -1.58 9.83
CA GLY A 186 17.61 -2.19 11.16
C GLY A 186 16.53 -1.74 12.14
N VAL A 187 15.38 -1.22 11.64
CA VAL A 187 14.24 -0.84 12.49
C VAL A 187 13.62 -2.11 13.08
N PRO A 188 13.43 -2.19 14.42
CA PRO A 188 12.93 -3.38 15.10
C PRO A 188 11.41 -3.53 14.94
N LEU A 189 10.96 -3.77 13.70
CA LEU A 189 9.58 -3.86 13.33
C LEU A 189 9.12 -5.33 13.34
N ILE A 190 7.88 -5.55 13.78
CA ILE A 190 7.19 -6.85 13.72
C ILE A 190 5.91 -6.64 12.91
N GLY A 191 5.85 -7.25 11.72
CA GLY A 191 4.65 -7.25 10.91
C GLY A 191 3.60 -8.22 11.45
N VAL A 192 2.31 -7.86 11.37
CA VAL A 192 1.17 -8.71 11.75
C VAL A 192 0.11 -8.65 10.67
N GLY A 193 -0.28 -9.80 10.15
CA GLY A 193 -1.27 -9.94 9.07
C GLY A 193 -2.04 -11.24 9.12
N LEU A 194 -2.78 -11.52 8.05
CA LEU A 194 -3.52 -12.76 7.86
C LEU A 194 -2.85 -13.61 6.78
N LEU A 195 -2.90 -14.93 6.91
CA LEU A 195 -2.47 -15.87 5.87
C LEU A 195 -3.69 -16.32 5.08
N TYR A 196 -3.91 -15.70 3.93
CA TYR A 196 -5.02 -16.07 3.07
C TYR A 196 -4.70 -17.34 2.27
N GLN A 197 -5.59 -18.33 2.34
CA GLN A 197 -5.43 -19.63 1.68
C GLN A 197 -5.31 -19.51 0.16
N ALA A 198 -6.02 -18.55 -0.46
CA ALA A 198 -5.96 -18.31 -1.90
C ALA A 198 -5.34 -16.95 -2.28
N GLY A 199 -4.95 -16.13 -1.30
CA GLY A 199 -4.46 -14.77 -1.54
C GLY A 199 -5.45 -13.91 -2.31
N TYR A 200 -4.96 -13.21 -3.35
CA TYR A 200 -5.80 -12.52 -4.34
C TYR A 200 -5.91 -13.36 -5.62
N PHE A 201 -6.92 -13.10 -6.45
CA PHE A 201 -7.18 -13.94 -7.61
C PHE A 201 -6.10 -13.85 -8.72
N LYS A 202 -5.94 -14.92 -9.48
CA LYS A 202 -5.24 -14.92 -10.77
C LYS A 202 -6.23 -14.59 -11.87
N GLN A 203 -5.92 -13.54 -12.66
CA GLN A 203 -6.74 -13.07 -13.76
C GLN A 203 -6.43 -13.83 -15.05
N SER A 204 -7.46 -14.19 -15.79
CA SER A 204 -7.40 -14.55 -17.20
C SER A 204 -8.52 -13.82 -17.95
N LEU A 205 -8.48 -13.87 -19.28
CA LEU A 205 -9.53 -13.32 -20.12
C LEU A 205 -10.26 -14.44 -20.86
N SER A 206 -11.57 -14.32 -20.98
CA SER A 206 -12.37 -15.17 -21.86
C SER A 206 -12.09 -14.84 -23.33
N ARG A 207 -12.70 -15.61 -24.25
CA ARG A 207 -12.51 -15.38 -25.67
C ARG A 207 -13.02 -14.02 -26.14
N ASP A 208 -14.05 -13.51 -25.48
CA ASP A 208 -14.64 -12.19 -25.72
C ASP A 208 -14.04 -11.07 -24.85
N ALA A 209 -12.85 -11.32 -24.30
CA ALA A 209 -12.06 -10.38 -23.49
C ALA A 209 -12.66 -10.05 -22.10
N TRP A 210 -13.62 -10.81 -21.60
CA TRP A 210 -14.13 -10.61 -20.23
C TRP A 210 -13.18 -11.18 -19.19
N GLN A 211 -12.95 -10.44 -18.10
CA GLN A 211 -12.12 -10.89 -16.99
C GLN A 211 -12.72 -12.15 -16.33
N GLN A 212 -11.85 -13.12 -16.07
CA GLN A 212 -12.15 -14.35 -15.32
C GLN A 212 -11.19 -14.47 -14.15
N GLU A 213 -11.71 -14.91 -13.00
CA GLU A 213 -10.96 -15.04 -11.77
C GLU A 213 -10.77 -16.52 -11.39
N THR A 214 -9.57 -16.87 -10.99
CA THR A 214 -9.26 -18.16 -10.37
C THR A 214 -8.54 -17.93 -9.05
N TYR A 215 -8.82 -18.80 -8.06
CA TYR A 215 -8.29 -18.71 -6.71
C TYR A 215 -7.50 -19.98 -6.38
N PRO A 216 -6.22 -20.08 -6.78
CA PRO A 216 -5.38 -21.21 -6.44
C PRO A 216 -5.16 -21.27 -4.93
N VAL A 217 -5.49 -22.42 -4.32
CA VAL A 217 -5.25 -22.61 -2.89
C VAL A 217 -3.78 -22.87 -2.65
N LEU A 218 -3.18 -22.11 -1.76
CA LEU A 218 -1.79 -22.21 -1.34
C LEU A 218 -1.66 -23.27 -0.25
N ASP A 219 -0.57 -24.02 -0.30
CA ASP A 219 -0.17 -24.90 0.79
C ASP A 219 0.90 -24.17 1.64
N PRO A 220 0.61 -23.79 2.89
CA PRO A 220 1.57 -23.05 3.71
C PRO A 220 2.90 -23.77 3.93
N ASP A 221 2.90 -25.12 3.96
CA ASP A 221 4.12 -25.91 4.08
C ASP A 221 5.03 -25.82 2.83
N GLY A 222 4.50 -25.41 1.70
CA GLY A 222 5.24 -25.15 0.45
C GLY A 222 5.70 -23.72 0.26
N LEU A 223 5.38 -22.82 1.20
CA LEU A 223 5.76 -21.41 1.18
C LEU A 223 6.99 -21.14 2.05
N PRO A 224 7.67 -19.99 1.91
CA PRO A 224 8.78 -19.59 2.78
C PRO A 224 8.28 -19.16 4.16
N LEU A 225 7.57 -20.04 4.83
CA LEU A 225 6.91 -19.80 6.11
C LEU A 225 7.36 -20.84 7.14
N THR A 226 7.38 -20.43 8.41
CA THR A 226 7.63 -21.31 9.56
C THR A 226 6.42 -21.30 10.47
N LEU A 227 5.80 -22.47 10.69
CA LEU A 227 4.75 -22.62 11.71
C LEU A 227 5.36 -22.50 13.09
N LEU A 228 4.92 -21.51 13.87
CA LEU A 228 5.39 -21.34 15.25
C LEU A 228 4.84 -22.47 16.14
N ARG A 229 5.71 -22.99 17.04
CA ARG A 229 5.38 -24.11 17.91
C ARG A 229 5.79 -23.82 19.34
N GLU A 230 5.07 -24.39 20.30
CA GLU A 230 5.50 -24.39 21.68
C GLU A 230 6.86 -25.09 21.82
N PRO A 231 7.74 -24.64 22.74
CA PRO A 231 8.99 -25.32 22.99
C PRO A 231 8.77 -26.76 23.40
N SER A 232 9.51 -27.67 22.77
CA SER A 232 9.49 -29.11 23.13
C SER A 232 10.88 -29.69 22.96
N PRO A 233 11.32 -30.62 23.81
CA PRO A 233 12.64 -31.23 23.78
C PRO A 233 12.98 -31.94 22.45
N ASP A 234 11.97 -32.48 21.78
CA ASP A 234 12.08 -33.18 20.50
C ASP A 234 11.86 -32.28 19.27
N GLY A 235 11.62 -30.96 19.47
CA GLY A 235 11.34 -29.99 18.41
C GLY A 235 9.94 -30.14 17.79
N ASN A 236 9.11 -31.09 18.27
CA ASN A 236 7.77 -31.38 17.74
C ASN A 236 6.64 -30.79 18.60
N GLY A 237 6.90 -29.67 19.27
CA GLY A 237 5.91 -28.96 20.08
C GLY A 237 4.59 -28.68 19.32
N ARG A 238 3.51 -28.48 20.08
CA ARG A 238 2.21 -28.14 19.49
C ARG A 238 2.29 -26.81 18.72
N PRO A 239 1.59 -26.67 17.59
CA PRO A 239 1.47 -25.36 16.93
C PRO A 239 0.94 -24.31 17.92
N LEU A 240 1.58 -23.14 17.93
CA LEU A 240 1.05 -22.00 18.66
C LEU A 240 -0.30 -21.61 18.07
N GLN A 241 -1.29 -21.47 18.94
CA GLN A 241 -2.66 -21.21 18.53
C GLN A 241 -3.25 -20.07 19.35
N ILE A 242 -3.92 -19.16 18.70
CA ILE A 242 -4.76 -18.16 19.35
C ILE A 242 -6.23 -18.55 19.24
N THR A 243 -7.04 -18.00 20.14
CA THR A 243 -8.48 -18.26 20.21
C THR A 243 -9.23 -16.96 20.39
N LEU A 244 -10.26 -16.74 19.58
CA LEU A 244 -11.25 -15.68 19.75
C LEU A 244 -12.63 -16.33 19.97
N PRO A 245 -13.40 -15.89 20.98
CA PRO A 245 -14.78 -16.30 21.12
C PRO A 245 -15.62 -15.69 20.00
N LEU A 246 -16.57 -16.44 19.48
CA LEU A 246 -17.54 -16.02 18.48
C LEU A 246 -18.96 -16.15 19.02
N PRO A 247 -19.95 -15.47 18.43
CA PRO A 247 -21.35 -15.62 18.78
C PRO A 247 -21.82 -17.09 18.78
N ASN A 248 -22.85 -17.37 19.59
CA ASN A 248 -23.45 -18.70 19.76
C ASN A 248 -22.48 -19.77 20.33
N GLY A 249 -21.54 -19.37 21.18
CA GLY A 249 -20.60 -20.28 21.84
C GLY A 249 -19.55 -20.89 20.90
N ARG A 250 -19.45 -20.40 19.66
CA ARG A 250 -18.40 -20.81 18.71
C ARG A 250 -17.05 -20.19 19.08
N ARG A 251 -16.00 -20.70 18.48
CA ARG A 251 -14.64 -20.20 18.65
C ARG A 251 -13.96 -20.11 17.30
N LEU A 252 -13.14 -19.08 17.11
CA LEU A 252 -12.23 -18.94 16.00
C LEU A 252 -10.82 -19.24 16.50
N LEU A 253 -10.23 -20.29 16.00
CA LEU A 253 -8.86 -20.70 16.27
C LEU A 253 -7.98 -20.28 15.11
N ALA A 254 -6.75 -19.83 15.38
CA ALA A 254 -5.78 -19.58 14.32
C ALA A 254 -4.38 -20.00 14.72
N HIS A 255 -3.65 -20.60 13.79
CA HIS A 255 -2.22 -20.83 13.88
C HIS A 255 -1.46 -19.56 13.55
N ILE A 256 -0.22 -19.49 14.02
CA ILE A 256 0.70 -18.37 13.78
C ILE A 256 1.83 -18.87 12.89
N TRP A 257 1.89 -18.36 11.66
CA TRP A 257 3.00 -18.58 10.74
C TRP A 257 3.94 -17.37 10.78
N ARG A 258 5.24 -17.61 10.61
CA ARG A 258 6.25 -16.56 10.50
C ARG A 258 6.91 -16.60 9.12
N ALA A 259 6.94 -15.43 8.46
CA ALA A 259 7.82 -15.16 7.33
C ALA A 259 8.99 -14.28 7.80
N ASP A 260 10.21 -14.58 7.39
CA ASP A 260 11.39 -13.77 7.69
C ASP A 260 11.66 -12.80 6.54
N VAL A 261 11.23 -11.54 6.67
CA VAL A 261 11.49 -10.48 5.70
C VAL A 261 12.82 -9.82 6.03
N GLY A 262 13.92 -10.51 5.69
CA GLY A 262 15.23 -10.14 6.18
C GLY A 262 15.30 -10.23 7.70
N ARG A 263 15.45 -9.08 8.38
CA ARG A 263 15.47 -8.94 9.85
C ARG A 263 14.07 -8.88 10.48
N VAL A 264 13.07 -8.52 9.69
CA VAL A 264 11.70 -8.25 10.15
C VAL A 264 10.88 -9.52 10.16
N PRO A 265 10.42 -10.02 11.31
CA PRO A 265 9.45 -11.11 11.37
C PRO A 265 8.06 -10.59 10.96
N LEU A 266 7.41 -11.31 10.06
CA LEU A 266 6.01 -11.10 9.67
C LEU A 266 5.18 -12.26 10.21
N LEU A 267 4.30 -11.98 11.16
CA LEU A 267 3.38 -12.95 11.75
C LEU A 267 2.08 -12.97 10.95
N LEU A 268 1.72 -14.14 10.44
CA LEU A 268 0.53 -14.36 9.60
C LEU A 268 -0.42 -15.34 10.30
N LEU A 269 -1.66 -14.92 10.51
CA LEU A 269 -2.69 -15.72 11.18
C LEU A 269 -3.48 -16.55 10.18
N ASP A 270 -3.57 -17.86 10.42
CA ASP A 270 -4.27 -18.83 9.59
C ASP A 270 -5.40 -19.50 10.37
N SER A 271 -6.63 -19.29 9.95
CA SER A 271 -7.82 -19.92 10.54
C SER A 271 -8.13 -21.31 9.98
N ASN A 272 -7.43 -21.76 8.94
CA ASN A 272 -7.63 -23.10 8.37
C ASN A 272 -6.98 -24.19 9.23
N VAL A 273 -7.46 -24.34 10.44
CA VAL A 273 -6.88 -25.25 11.44
C VAL A 273 -7.88 -26.33 11.88
N PRO A 274 -7.40 -27.52 12.26
CA PRO A 274 -8.26 -28.52 12.90
C PRO A 274 -8.90 -27.96 14.17
N GLY A 275 -10.18 -28.24 14.37
CA GLY A 275 -10.95 -27.73 15.51
C GLY A 275 -11.83 -26.53 15.19
N ASN A 276 -11.64 -25.86 14.07
CA ASN A 276 -12.60 -24.93 13.50
C ASN A 276 -13.66 -25.66 12.68
N ASP A 277 -14.89 -25.16 12.70
CA ASP A 277 -15.91 -25.51 11.72
C ASP A 277 -15.58 -24.88 10.34
N ASP A 278 -16.30 -25.27 9.31
CA ASP A 278 -16.02 -24.81 7.93
C ASP A 278 -16.12 -23.30 7.79
N ALA A 279 -17.02 -22.63 8.48
CA ALA A 279 -17.18 -21.18 8.45
C ALA A 279 -15.99 -20.48 9.13
N ALA A 280 -15.55 -20.96 10.28
CA ALA A 280 -14.37 -20.45 10.98
C ALA A 280 -13.07 -20.71 10.20
N ARG A 281 -12.95 -21.89 9.53
CA ARG A 281 -11.83 -22.18 8.62
C ARG A 281 -11.80 -21.22 7.43
N GLY A 282 -12.97 -20.80 6.97
CA GLY A 282 -13.11 -19.89 5.84
C GLY A 282 -12.77 -18.45 6.14
N VAL A 283 -12.55 -18.03 7.40
CA VAL A 283 -12.26 -16.62 7.72
C VAL A 283 -11.01 -16.10 6.99
N THR A 284 -9.99 -16.93 6.83
CA THR A 284 -8.80 -16.59 6.04
C THR A 284 -8.79 -17.29 4.67
N ASP A 285 -9.94 -17.49 4.01
CA ASP A 285 -9.99 -18.15 2.70
C ASP A 285 -9.34 -17.30 1.60
N ARG A 286 -9.65 -16.01 1.54
CA ARG A 286 -9.16 -15.10 0.51
C ARG A 286 -9.22 -13.64 0.95
N LEU A 287 -8.32 -12.85 0.39
CA LEU A 287 -8.23 -11.41 0.60
C LEU A 287 -9.42 -10.70 -0.07
N TYR A 288 -10.10 -9.82 0.67
CA TYR A 288 -11.27 -9.05 0.22
C TYR A 288 -12.44 -9.89 -0.29
N GLY A 289 -12.59 -11.11 0.25
CA GLY A 289 -13.71 -11.99 -0.05
C GLY A 289 -14.84 -11.89 0.97
N GLY A 290 -16.00 -12.47 0.63
CA GLY A 290 -17.13 -12.63 1.54
C GLY A 290 -18.00 -11.39 1.75
N GLY A 291 -19.01 -11.52 2.61
CA GLY A 291 -19.92 -10.46 3.04
C GLY A 291 -19.49 -9.79 4.35
N GLY A 292 -20.36 -8.93 4.91
CA GLY A 292 -20.06 -8.13 6.09
C GLY A 292 -19.56 -8.92 7.30
N ASP A 293 -20.22 -10.04 7.67
CA ASP A 293 -19.77 -10.88 8.80
C ASP A 293 -18.40 -11.51 8.57
N HIS A 294 -18.14 -11.96 7.36
CA HIS A 294 -16.84 -12.54 7.01
C HIS A 294 -15.73 -11.48 7.12
N ARG A 295 -15.99 -10.29 6.59
CA ARG A 295 -15.07 -9.16 6.65
C ARG A 295 -14.78 -8.74 8.09
N LEU A 296 -15.83 -8.61 8.91
CA LEU A 296 -15.68 -8.29 10.34
C LEU A 296 -14.84 -9.33 11.08
N GLN A 297 -15.03 -10.63 10.81
CA GLN A 297 -14.24 -11.70 11.44
C GLN A 297 -12.76 -11.63 11.02
N GLN A 298 -12.45 -11.25 9.77
CA GLN A 298 -11.08 -11.00 9.34
C GLN A 298 -10.44 -9.86 10.14
N GLU A 299 -11.15 -8.75 10.32
CA GLU A 299 -10.63 -7.58 11.05
C GLU A 299 -10.51 -7.83 12.56
N LEU A 300 -11.45 -8.57 13.15
CA LEU A 300 -11.32 -9.03 14.54
C LEU A 300 -10.10 -9.96 14.72
N LEU A 301 -9.90 -10.89 13.78
CA LEU A 301 -8.75 -11.78 13.81
C LEU A 301 -7.44 -11.00 13.63
N LEU A 302 -7.39 -10.06 12.68
CA LEU A 302 -6.22 -9.22 12.45
C LEU A 302 -5.90 -8.36 13.68
N GLY A 303 -6.85 -7.61 14.19
CA GLY A 303 -6.65 -6.68 15.30
C GLY A 303 -6.45 -7.40 16.63
N MET A 304 -7.50 -8.03 17.17
CA MET A 304 -7.46 -8.69 18.47
C MET A 304 -6.60 -9.95 18.45
N GLY A 305 -6.81 -10.81 17.44
CA GLY A 305 -6.01 -12.02 17.25
C GLY A 305 -4.54 -11.71 17.03
N GLY A 306 -4.23 -10.65 16.29
CA GLY A 306 -2.87 -10.19 16.03
C GLY A 306 -2.14 -9.76 17.30
N VAL A 307 -2.78 -9.03 18.22
CA VAL A 307 -2.18 -8.70 19.53
C VAL A 307 -1.89 -9.96 20.34
N LYS A 308 -2.83 -10.90 20.39
CA LYS A 308 -2.61 -12.19 21.08
C LYS A 308 -1.45 -12.99 20.48
N ALA A 309 -1.35 -13.01 19.15
CA ALA A 309 -0.25 -13.67 18.44
C ALA A 309 1.09 -12.99 18.73
N LEU A 310 1.12 -11.66 18.75
CA LEU A 310 2.30 -10.89 19.12
C LEU A 310 2.77 -11.22 20.53
N ARG A 311 1.87 -11.31 21.51
CA ARG A 311 2.19 -11.72 22.88
C ARG A 311 2.72 -13.17 22.96
N ALA A 312 2.14 -14.09 22.16
CA ALA A 312 2.62 -15.46 22.06
C ALA A 312 4.03 -15.52 21.46
N TYR A 313 4.29 -14.74 20.40
CA TYR A 313 5.60 -14.62 19.78
C TYR A 313 6.66 -14.07 20.73
N GLN A 314 6.33 -13.00 21.48
CA GLN A 314 7.22 -12.43 22.50
C GLN A 314 7.61 -13.45 23.57
N ARG A 315 6.64 -14.20 24.11
CA ARG A 315 6.93 -15.27 25.09
C ARG A 315 7.83 -16.37 24.52
N LEU A 316 7.66 -16.69 23.23
CA LEU A 316 8.44 -17.72 22.56
C LEU A 316 9.89 -17.30 22.31
N THR A 317 10.11 -16.04 21.91
CA THR A 317 11.39 -15.57 21.37
C THR A 317 12.18 -14.68 22.33
N GLY A 318 11.55 -14.14 23.37
CA GLY A 318 12.15 -13.12 24.22
C GLY A 318 12.27 -11.73 23.56
N THR A 319 11.64 -11.52 22.40
CA THR A 319 11.64 -10.22 21.70
C THR A 319 11.02 -9.13 22.60
N PRO A 320 11.59 -7.90 22.64
CA PRO A 320 11.01 -6.81 23.41
C PRO A 320 9.53 -6.55 23.09
N ALA A 321 8.78 -6.08 24.09
CA ALA A 321 7.42 -5.66 23.89
C ALA A 321 7.38 -4.43 22.97
N PRO A 322 6.47 -4.37 21.97
CA PRO A 322 6.31 -3.17 21.15
C PRO A 322 5.92 -1.97 22.00
N GLU A 323 6.65 -0.89 21.79
CA GLU A 323 6.37 0.42 22.38
C GLU A 323 5.46 1.27 21.48
N VAL A 324 5.37 0.91 20.18
CA VAL A 324 4.51 1.56 19.21
C VAL A 324 3.66 0.52 18.49
N PHE A 325 2.39 0.84 18.28
CA PHE A 325 1.44 0.06 17.51
C PHE A 325 0.97 0.90 16.32
N HIS A 326 1.31 0.45 15.13
CA HIS A 326 0.93 1.12 13.91
C HIS A 326 -0.20 0.38 13.21
N THR A 327 -1.34 1.04 13.03
CA THR A 327 -2.47 0.56 12.23
C THR A 327 -2.38 1.10 10.82
N ASN A 328 -2.16 0.19 9.86
CA ASN A 328 -2.13 0.52 8.44
C ASN A 328 -3.55 0.41 7.87
N GLU A 329 -4.30 1.52 7.89
CA GLU A 329 -5.72 1.66 7.62
C GLU A 329 -6.64 1.12 8.76
N GLY A 330 -7.95 1.34 8.65
CA GLY A 330 -8.96 0.96 9.63
C GLY A 330 -9.06 -0.53 9.94
N HIS A 331 -8.70 -1.39 8.99
CA HIS A 331 -8.81 -2.86 9.07
C HIS A 331 -8.19 -3.51 10.32
N ALA A 332 -7.18 -2.87 10.91
CA ALA A 332 -6.51 -3.37 12.11
C ALA A 332 -6.99 -2.67 13.41
N GLY A 333 -7.95 -1.77 13.33
CA GLY A 333 -8.37 -0.89 14.45
C GLY A 333 -8.73 -1.65 15.73
N PHE A 334 -9.27 -2.86 15.64
CA PHE A 334 -9.58 -3.70 16.81
C PHE A 334 -8.37 -4.07 17.67
N LEU A 335 -7.14 -3.86 17.23
CA LEU A 335 -5.95 -4.01 18.09
C LEU A 335 -6.02 -3.12 19.32
N GLY A 336 -6.59 -1.90 19.18
CA GLY A 336 -6.76 -0.98 20.31
C GLY A 336 -7.71 -1.50 21.38
N ILE A 337 -8.76 -2.22 20.96
CA ILE A 337 -9.72 -2.84 21.89
C ILE A 337 -9.05 -3.97 22.70
N GLU A 338 -8.25 -4.83 22.04
CA GLU A 338 -7.50 -5.88 22.76
C GLU A 338 -6.50 -5.29 23.74
N ARG A 339 -5.81 -4.21 23.37
CA ARG A 339 -4.87 -3.50 24.25
C ARG A 339 -5.57 -2.87 25.47
N ILE A 340 -6.74 -2.27 25.25
CA ILE A 340 -7.58 -1.75 26.35
C ILE A 340 -8.00 -2.91 27.27
N GLN A 341 -8.44 -4.04 26.68
CA GLN A 341 -8.78 -5.26 27.42
C GLN A 341 -7.60 -5.75 28.28
N GLU A 342 -6.39 -5.79 27.73
CA GLU A 342 -5.17 -6.18 28.46
C GLU A 342 -4.90 -5.23 29.65
N LEU A 343 -5.00 -3.90 29.43
CA LEU A 343 -4.75 -2.89 30.45
C LEU A 343 -5.80 -2.87 31.57
N MET A 344 -7.07 -3.11 31.25
CA MET A 344 -8.14 -3.20 32.25
C MET A 344 -8.07 -4.49 33.06
N SER A 345 -7.63 -5.61 32.46
CA SER A 345 -7.53 -6.90 33.12
C SER A 345 -6.18 -7.15 33.81
N GLY A 346 -5.19 -6.30 33.61
CA GLY A 346 -3.86 -6.41 34.18
C GLY A 346 -3.79 -5.91 35.63
N ASP A 347 -2.60 -6.05 36.25
CA ASP A 347 -2.36 -5.71 37.67
C ASP A 347 -2.69 -4.25 38.02
N ALA A 348 -2.54 -3.34 37.05
CA ALA A 348 -2.88 -1.94 37.24
C ALA A 348 -4.39 -1.67 37.31
N ALA A 349 -5.23 -2.60 36.83
CA ALA A 349 -6.70 -2.56 36.85
C ALA A 349 -7.27 -1.19 36.43
N LEU A 350 -6.84 -0.70 35.24
CA LEU A 350 -7.24 0.61 34.74
C LEU A 350 -8.73 0.63 34.41
N THR A 351 -9.35 1.79 34.58
CA THR A 351 -10.66 2.06 33.97
C THR A 351 -10.55 2.15 32.46
N PHE A 352 -11.69 2.10 31.75
CA PHE A 352 -11.70 2.23 30.29
C PHE A 352 -11.01 3.50 29.79
N ASP A 353 -11.30 4.67 30.41
CA ASP A 353 -10.74 5.97 29.99
C ASP A 353 -9.24 6.06 30.27
N GLU A 354 -8.76 5.50 31.37
CA GLU A 354 -7.33 5.40 31.69
C GLU A 354 -6.61 4.47 30.70
N ALA A 355 -7.21 3.30 30.39
CA ALA A 355 -6.67 2.35 29.42
C ALA A 355 -6.67 2.91 27.99
N LEU A 356 -7.73 3.66 27.63
CA LEU A 356 -7.80 4.37 26.34
C LEU A 356 -6.70 5.45 26.26
N ALA A 357 -6.51 6.26 27.30
CA ALA A 357 -5.45 7.27 27.31
C ALA A 357 -4.06 6.64 27.15
N ALA A 358 -3.77 5.56 27.89
CA ALA A 358 -2.51 4.85 27.80
C ALA A 358 -2.30 4.18 26.42
N GLY A 359 -3.34 3.55 25.88
CA GLY A 359 -3.30 2.85 24.59
C GLY A 359 -3.10 3.81 23.40
N ARG A 360 -3.81 4.94 23.41
CA ARG A 360 -3.71 5.98 22.37
C ARG A 360 -2.31 6.58 22.27
N ALA A 361 -1.67 6.85 23.40
CA ALA A 361 -0.36 7.51 23.46
C ALA A 361 0.70 6.84 22.55
N SER A 362 0.65 5.51 22.43
CA SER A 362 1.59 4.70 21.65
C SER A 362 1.01 4.14 20.36
N THR A 363 -0.14 4.63 19.89
CA THR A 363 -0.78 4.18 18.65
C THR A 363 -0.65 5.23 17.56
N VAL A 364 -0.24 4.76 16.37
CA VAL A 364 -0.17 5.54 15.12
C VAL A 364 -1.18 4.96 14.13
N PHE A 365 -1.97 5.82 13.50
CA PHE A 365 -2.94 5.45 12.46
C PHE A 365 -2.55 6.07 11.12
N THR A 366 -2.38 5.26 10.08
CA THR A 366 -2.15 5.74 8.72
C THR A 366 -3.35 5.45 7.85
N THR A 367 -3.96 6.48 7.26
CA THR A 367 -5.01 6.30 6.24
C THR A 367 -4.42 6.27 4.85
N HIS A 368 -4.92 5.38 4.00
CA HIS A 368 -4.53 5.21 2.60
C HIS A 368 -5.69 5.46 1.63
N THR A 369 -6.88 5.71 2.15
CA THR A 369 -8.11 5.77 1.36
C THR A 369 -8.59 7.19 1.22
N PRO A 370 -8.58 7.76 -0.01
CA PRO A 370 -9.01 9.14 -0.26
C PRO A 370 -10.54 9.26 -0.47
N VAL A 371 -11.29 8.17 -0.35
CA VAL A 371 -12.74 8.14 -0.62
C VAL A 371 -13.50 7.41 0.49
N PRO A 372 -14.61 7.96 1.00
CA PRO A 372 -15.41 7.33 2.07
C PRO A 372 -15.90 5.91 1.73
N ALA A 373 -16.17 5.63 0.45
CA ALA A 373 -16.64 4.32 -0.01
C ALA A 373 -15.58 3.19 0.12
N GLY A 374 -14.32 3.53 0.32
CA GLY A 374 -13.23 2.55 0.54
C GLY A 374 -12.99 2.23 2.02
N ILE A 375 -13.73 2.85 2.94
CA ILE A 375 -13.63 2.62 4.39
C ILE A 375 -14.64 1.56 4.79
N ASP A 376 -14.18 0.53 5.52
CA ASP A 376 -15.09 -0.50 6.04
C ASP A 376 -16.04 0.09 7.10
N ARG A 377 -17.32 -0.20 6.91
CA ARG A 377 -18.42 0.29 7.75
C ARG A 377 -19.36 -0.88 8.05
N PHE A 378 -19.63 -1.10 9.33
CA PHE A 378 -20.47 -2.18 9.84
C PHE A 378 -21.69 -1.62 10.54
N GLU A 379 -22.77 -2.38 10.58
CA GLU A 379 -23.90 -2.05 11.40
C GLU A 379 -23.54 -2.13 12.90
N ILE A 380 -23.96 -1.16 13.70
CA ILE A 380 -23.74 -1.15 15.15
C ILE A 380 -24.22 -2.47 15.80
N ALA A 381 -25.39 -2.96 15.38
CA ALA A 381 -25.95 -4.21 15.88
C ALA A 381 -25.05 -5.43 15.61
N GLN A 382 -24.35 -5.43 14.47
CA GLN A 382 -23.41 -6.49 14.12
C GLN A 382 -22.20 -6.48 15.05
N ILE A 383 -21.58 -5.35 15.28
CA ILE A 383 -20.46 -5.19 16.24
C ILE A 383 -20.91 -5.61 17.64
N GLN A 384 -22.07 -5.11 18.07
CA GLN A 384 -22.64 -5.44 19.39
C GLN A 384 -22.78 -6.96 19.55
N HIS A 385 -23.33 -7.65 18.54
CA HIS A 385 -23.53 -9.10 18.55
C HIS A 385 -22.21 -9.87 18.77
N PHE A 386 -21.12 -9.45 18.10
CA PHE A 386 -19.83 -10.10 18.24
C PHE A 386 -19.19 -9.82 19.63
N PHE A 387 -19.26 -8.60 20.14
CA PHE A 387 -18.65 -8.28 21.44
C PHE A 387 -19.44 -8.83 22.63
N GLN A 388 -20.74 -8.99 22.53
CA GLN A 388 -21.55 -9.69 23.52
C GLN A 388 -21.17 -11.18 23.67
N ALA A 389 -20.48 -11.77 22.69
CA ALA A 389 -19.93 -13.12 22.78
C ALA A 389 -18.68 -13.23 23.68
N GLY A 390 -18.23 -12.12 24.28
CA GLY A 390 -17.09 -12.12 25.23
C GLY A 390 -15.72 -11.94 24.57
N LEU A 391 -15.64 -11.25 23.42
CA LEU A 391 -14.38 -10.92 22.76
C LEU A 391 -13.46 -10.06 23.66
N ALA A 392 -14.03 -9.10 24.35
CA ALA A 392 -13.34 -8.22 25.29
C ALA A 392 -14.13 -8.08 26.59
N PRO A 393 -14.12 -9.09 27.48
CA PRO A 393 -15.04 -9.17 28.61
C PRO A 393 -14.84 -8.08 29.68
N ALA A 394 -13.66 -7.47 29.78
CA ALA A 394 -13.43 -6.37 30.71
C ALA A 394 -13.89 -5.01 30.15
N VAL A 395 -14.14 -4.90 28.83
CA VAL A 395 -14.51 -3.64 28.19
C VAL A 395 -16.02 -3.56 28.01
N PRO A 396 -16.70 -2.52 28.54
CA PRO A 396 -18.14 -2.34 28.31
C PRO A 396 -18.44 -2.20 26.81
N VAL A 397 -19.40 -2.97 26.30
CA VAL A 397 -19.73 -3.02 24.87
C VAL A 397 -20.14 -1.63 24.34
N ASP A 398 -20.92 -0.86 25.10
CA ASP A 398 -21.34 0.49 24.70
C ASP A 398 -20.13 1.41 24.47
N ARG A 399 -19.06 1.28 25.28
CA ARG A 399 -17.84 2.07 25.10
C ARG A 399 -17.10 1.69 23.83
N ILE A 400 -17.13 0.39 23.46
CA ILE A 400 -16.58 -0.07 22.17
C ILE A 400 -17.36 0.53 21.01
N LEU A 401 -18.69 0.48 21.08
CA LEU A 401 -19.56 1.03 20.03
C LEU A 401 -19.36 2.53 19.82
N GLU A 402 -19.13 3.29 20.89
CA GLU A 402 -18.85 4.73 20.80
C GLU A 402 -17.56 5.04 20.01
N LEU A 403 -16.56 4.17 20.04
CA LEU A 403 -15.30 4.39 19.32
C LEU A 403 -15.46 4.44 17.80
N GLY A 404 -16.36 3.64 17.23
CA GLY A 404 -16.59 3.62 15.79
C GLY A 404 -17.87 4.34 15.34
N ARG A 405 -18.76 4.73 16.27
CA ARG A 405 -20.06 5.35 15.92
C ARG A 405 -19.87 6.67 15.21
N GLU A 406 -20.63 6.88 14.13
CA GLU A 406 -20.69 8.15 13.41
C GLU A 406 -21.68 9.12 14.08
N ASN A 407 -21.35 9.62 15.28
CA ASN A 407 -22.15 10.54 16.09
C ASN A 407 -21.75 12.01 15.87
N TYR A 408 -21.56 12.41 14.63
CA TYR A 408 -21.19 13.76 14.19
C TYR A 408 -22.13 14.24 13.09
N ALA A 409 -22.03 15.50 12.72
CA ALA A 409 -22.87 16.11 11.70
C ALA A 409 -22.79 15.32 10.36
N ASN A 410 -23.94 14.99 9.79
CA ASN A 410 -24.09 14.17 8.59
C ASN A 410 -23.61 12.72 8.71
N GLY A 411 -23.24 12.26 9.90
CA GLY A 411 -22.93 10.85 10.17
C GLY A 411 -24.19 9.98 10.31
N ASN A 412 -24.02 8.66 10.21
CA ASN A 412 -25.08 7.70 10.47
C ASN A 412 -24.82 6.97 11.80
N PRO A 413 -25.56 7.31 12.89
CA PRO A 413 -25.30 6.71 14.22
C PRO A 413 -25.59 5.21 14.31
N ALA A 414 -26.25 4.59 13.30
CA ALA A 414 -26.43 3.14 13.19
C ALA A 414 -25.19 2.43 12.62
N VAL A 415 -24.19 3.18 12.18
CA VAL A 415 -22.96 2.68 11.55
C VAL A 415 -21.78 2.77 12.48
N PHE A 416 -20.97 1.71 12.46
CA PHE A 416 -19.64 1.62 13.05
C PHE A 416 -18.60 1.77 11.94
N ASN A 417 -17.84 2.85 11.96
CA ASN A 417 -16.85 3.20 10.95
C ASN A 417 -15.44 2.87 11.44
N MET A 418 -14.73 2.03 10.71
CA MET A 418 -13.41 1.54 11.11
C MET A 418 -12.32 2.62 11.09
N ALA A 419 -12.38 3.59 10.20
CA ALA A 419 -11.44 4.71 10.19
C ALA A 419 -11.69 5.66 11.38
N VAL A 420 -12.95 5.92 11.71
CA VAL A 420 -13.33 6.73 12.90
C VAL A 420 -12.81 6.05 14.18
N MET A 421 -12.98 4.73 14.29
CA MET A 421 -12.40 3.98 15.41
C MET A 421 -10.87 4.08 15.43
N GLY A 422 -10.21 3.94 14.27
CA GLY A 422 -8.75 4.08 14.14
C GLY A 422 -8.26 5.44 14.64
N LEU A 423 -8.90 6.54 14.23
CA LEU A 423 -8.58 7.90 14.66
C LEU A 423 -8.84 8.11 16.17
N ARG A 424 -9.91 7.55 16.72
CA ARG A 424 -10.21 7.66 18.16
C ARG A 424 -9.29 6.81 19.05
N LEU A 425 -8.71 5.75 18.49
CA LEU A 425 -7.77 4.87 19.19
C LEU A 425 -6.30 5.27 19.02
N ALA A 426 -5.99 6.21 18.13
CA ALA A 426 -4.63 6.70 17.90
C ALA A 426 -4.49 8.14 18.44
N GLN A 427 -3.31 8.46 18.96
CA GLN A 427 -2.96 9.83 19.31
C GLN A 427 -2.33 10.57 18.12
N ARG A 428 -1.75 9.82 17.17
CA ARG A 428 -1.10 10.37 15.98
C ARG A 428 -1.68 9.71 14.74
N ALA A 429 -2.00 10.54 13.73
CA ALA A 429 -2.52 10.06 12.47
C ALA A 429 -1.84 10.77 11.30
N ASN A 430 -1.72 10.05 10.15
CA ASN A 430 -1.15 10.63 8.94
C ASN A 430 -1.82 10.10 7.67
N GLY A 431 -1.83 10.95 6.63
CA GLY A 431 -2.03 10.56 5.23
C GLY A 431 -0.69 10.18 4.57
N VAL A 432 -0.74 9.74 3.32
CA VAL A 432 0.40 9.12 2.62
C VAL A 432 0.99 9.96 1.47
N ALA A 433 0.58 11.21 1.36
CA ALA A 433 1.14 12.29 0.55
C ALA A 433 0.65 13.62 1.16
N LYS A 434 1.25 14.76 0.81
CA LYS A 434 0.82 16.08 1.37
C LYS A 434 -0.64 16.35 1.02
N LEU A 435 -0.98 16.29 -0.27
CA LEU A 435 -2.37 16.46 -0.73
C LEU A 435 -3.33 15.44 -0.08
N HIS A 436 -2.92 14.19 0.09
CA HIS A 436 -3.75 13.19 0.76
C HIS A 436 -3.97 13.52 2.25
N GLY A 437 -2.98 14.11 2.92
CA GLY A 437 -3.16 14.66 4.27
C GLY A 437 -4.25 15.73 4.31
N GLU A 438 -4.26 16.65 3.35
CA GLU A 438 -5.28 17.70 3.20
C GLU A 438 -6.67 17.11 2.94
N VAL A 439 -6.77 16.20 1.97
CA VAL A 439 -8.02 15.48 1.66
C VAL A 439 -8.54 14.72 2.88
N SER A 440 -7.65 14.05 3.62
CA SER A 440 -8.03 13.31 4.84
C SER A 440 -8.51 14.25 5.95
N ARG A 441 -7.87 15.40 6.15
CA ARG A 441 -8.35 16.41 7.09
C ARG A 441 -9.75 16.87 6.75
N GLY A 442 -10.02 17.19 5.48
CA GLY A 442 -11.37 17.53 5.01
C GLY A 442 -12.39 16.41 5.20
N MET A 443 -12.01 15.16 4.83
CA MET A 443 -12.89 13.99 4.92
C MET A 443 -13.31 13.66 6.36
N PHE A 444 -12.42 13.88 7.33
CA PHE A 444 -12.67 13.59 8.74
C PHE A 444 -12.95 14.81 9.60
N SER A 445 -13.07 16.02 9.02
CA SER A 445 -13.28 17.28 9.75
C SER A 445 -14.48 17.28 10.69
N ALA A 446 -15.52 16.53 10.37
CA ALA A 446 -16.70 16.38 11.22
C ALA A 446 -16.41 15.78 12.61
N LEU A 447 -15.25 15.14 12.82
CA LEU A 447 -14.77 14.69 14.13
C LEU A 447 -14.20 15.86 14.98
N TRP A 448 -13.90 17.00 14.35
CA TRP A 448 -13.33 18.21 14.96
C TRP A 448 -14.18 19.45 14.63
N PRO A 449 -15.45 19.48 15.07
CA PRO A 449 -16.35 20.59 14.75
C PRO A 449 -15.80 21.91 15.28
N GLY A 450 -15.84 22.95 14.46
CA GLY A 450 -15.36 24.30 14.80
C GLY A 450 -13.89 24.57 14.54
N PHE A 451 -13.12 23.55 14.13
CA PHE A 451 -11.75 23.71 13.65
C PHE A 451 -11.70 23.93 12.14
N ASP A 452 -10.74 24.72 11.69
CA ASP A 452 -10.39 24.74 10.27
C ASP A 452 -9.84 23.38 9.82
N HIS A 453 -10.03 23.02 8.54
CA HIS A 453 -9.55 21.76 8.02
C HIS A 453 -8.03 21.58 8.19
N SER A 454 -7.25 22.67 8.10
CA SER A 454 -5.79 22.65 8.29
C SER A 454 -5.36 22.26 9.71
N GLU A 455 -6.25 22.44 10.69
CA GLU A 455 -5.99 22.17 12.11
C GLU A 455 -6.38 20.77 12.56
N VAL A 456 -7.10 20.01 11.71
CA VAL A 456 -7.45 18.61 12.00
C VAL A 456 -6.15 17.82 12.19
N PRO A 457 -5.96 17.07 13.30
CA PRO A 457 -4.67 16.51 13.68
C PRO A 457 -4.30 15.26 12.88
N ILE A 458 -4.32 15.39 11.55
CA ILE A 458 -3.86 14.39 10.59
C ILE A 458 -2.71 15.02 9.80
N THR A 459 -1.49 14.54 10.05
CA THR A 459 -0.29 14.96 9.32
C THR A 459 -0.12 14.17 8.03
N SER A 460 1.03 14.28 7.38
CA SER A 460 1.36 13.44 6.22
C SER A 460 2.79 12.91 6.30
N VAL A 461 2.98 11.68 5.84
CA VAL A 461 4.27 11.10 5.50
C VAL A 461 4.15 10.54 4.10
N THR A 462 4.80 11.20 3.13
CA THR A 462 4.72 10.77 1.74
C THR A 462 5.33 9.39 1.58
N ASN A 463 4.61 8.49 0.93
CA ASN A 463 5.07 7.13 0.68
C ASN A 463 6.42 7.10 -0.05
N GLY A 464 7.09 5.96 0.06
CA GLY A 464 8.30 5.64 -0.67
C GLY A 464 8.26 4.21 -1.21
N VAL A 465 9.23 3.88 -2.05
CA VAL A 465 9.38 2.55 -2.66
C VAL A 465 10.73 1.95 -2.28
N HIS A 466 10.76 0.64 -2.07
CA HIS A 466 11.99 -0.04 -1.68
C HIS A 466 12.92 -0.18 -2.89
N VAL A 467 13.94 0.67 -2.96
CA VAL A 467 14.86 0.80 -4.09
C VAL A 467 15.45 -0.54 -4.55
N PRO A 468 16.02 -1.41 -3.67
CA PRO A 468 16.61 -2.67 -4.11
C PRO A 468 15.60 -3.67 -4.71
N THR A 469 14.29 -3.52 -4.42
CA THR A 469 13.23 -4.34 -5.03
C THR A 469 12.89 -3.89 -6.44
N TRP A 470 12.89 -2.57 -6.71
CA TRP A 470 12.25 -2.00 -7.88
C TRP A 470 13.23 -1.45 -8.92
N VAL A 471 14.47 -1.14 -8.56
CA VAL A 471 15.51 -0.70 -9.51
C VAL A 471 15.99 -1.89 -10.33
N ASP A 472 16.07 -1.70 -11.64
CA ASP A 472 16.63 -2.70 -12.55
C ASP A 472 18.12 -2.91 -12.28
N SER A 473 18.53 -4.15 -12.28
CA SER A 473 19.91 -4.53 -11.97
C SER A 473 20.95 -3.94 -12.93
N ARG A 474 20.56 -3.60 -14.15
CA ARG A 474 21.43 -2.95 -15.13
C ARG A 474 21.80 -1.52 -14.73
N ILE A 475 20.90 -0.79 -14.06
CA ILE A 475 21.19 0.53 -13.48
C ILE A 475 22.27 0.41 -12.39
N SER A 476 22.08 -0.52 -11.46
CA SER A 476 23.05 -0.80 -10.40
C SER A 476 24.40 -1.24 -10.97
N GLN A 477 24.41 -2.07 -12.03
CA GLN A 477 25.63 -2.50 -12.69
C GLN A 477 26.36 -1.33 -13.38
N LEU A 478 25.61 -0.45 -14.05
CA LEU A 478 26.16 0.75 -14.67
C LEU A 478 26.81 1.66 -13.61
N ALA A 479 26.09 1.92 -12.50
CA ALA A 479 26.63 2.71 -11.39
C ALA A 479 27.91 2.09 -10.81
N ARG A 480 27.92 0.78 -10.57
CA ARG A 480 29.12 0.03 -10.11
C ARG A 480 30.28 0.12 -11.10
N LYS A 481 30.02 -0.01 -12.39
CA LYS A 481 31.02 0.06 -13.45
C LYS A 481 31.65 1.44 -13.56
N GLN A 482 30.87 2.49 -13.43
CA GLN A 482 31.31 3.87 -13.61
C GLN A 482 31.95 4.46 -12.34
N PHE A 483 31.43 4.12 -11.15
CA PHE A 483 31.76 4.80 -9.90
C PHE A 483 32.21 3.87 -8.77
N GLY A 484 32.31 2.55 -9.04
CA GLY A 484 32.73 1.55 -8.06
C GLY A 484 31.57 0.99 -7.20
N PRO A 485 31.86 -0.03 -6.37
CA PRO A 485 30.84 -0.76 -5.62
C PRO A 485 30.11 0.08 -4.55
N GLU A 486 30.74 1.13 -4.05
CA GLU A 486 30.15 2.01 -3.03
C GLU A 486 29.00 2.87 -3.58
N ALA A 487 29.03 3.18 -4.88
CA ALA A 487 27.98 3.99 -5.49
C ALA A 487 26.60 3.30 -5.47
N GLU A 488 26.58 1.96 -5.54
CA GLU A 488 25.37 1.17 -5.46
C GLU A 488 24.80 1.15 -4.02
N SER A 489 25.67 1.01 -3.02
CA SER A 489 25.25 0.85 -1.62
C SER A 489 24.92 2.16 -0.91
N GLN A 490 25.43 3.29 -1.40
CA GLN A 490 25.27 4.60 -0.75
C GLN A 490 24.14 5.47 -1.33
N GLY A 491 23.38 4.94 -2.32
CA GLY A 491 22.30 5.70 -2.95
C GLY A 491 22.75 7.03 -3.59
N ARG A 492 23.92 7.04 -4.22
CA ARG A 492 24.55 8.21 -4.83
C ARG A 492 23.86 8.59 -6.16
N TRP A 493 22.59 8.95 -6.05
CA TRP A 493 21.77 9.37 -7.19
C TRP A 493 22.29 10.63 -7.90
N ASP A 494 23.01 11.49 -7.18
CA ASP A 494 23.69 12.65 -7.71
C ASP A 494 24.69 12.33 -8.83
N LEU A 495 25.26 11.12 -8.82
CA LEU A 495 26.19 10.65 -9.84
C LEU A 495 25.53 10.40 -11.21
N ALA A 496 24.21 10.38 -11.30
CA ALA A 496 23.49 10.21 -12.58
C ALA A 496 23.90 11.25 -13.63
N TYR A 497 24.19 12.48 -13.21
CA TYR A 497 24.68 13.55 -14.12
C TYR A 497 26.04 13.24 -14.74
N ASN A 498 26.88 12.44 -14.08
CA ASN A 498 28.23 12.12 -14.53
C ASN A 498 28.27 10.93 -15.50
N VAL A 499 27.16 10.22 -15.70
CA VAL A 499 27.07 9.12 -16.68
C VAL A 499 27.01 9.70 -18.10
N PRO A 500 27.79 9.21 -19.08
CA PRO A 500 27.68 9.65 -20.47
C PRO A 500 26.27 9.45 -21.04
N ASP A 501 25.79 10.41 -21.82
CA ASP A 501 24.42 10.36 -22.38
C ASP A 501 24.18 9.11 -23.24
N ALA A 502 25.20 8.69 -24.01
CA ALA A 502 25.12 7.48 -24.82
C ALA A 502 24.94 6.21 -23.96
N ASP A 503 25.59 6.13 -22.79
CA ASP A 503 25.47 4.97 -21.89
C ASP A 503 24.07 4.93 -21.25
N VAL A 504 23.52 6.08 -20.87
CA VAL A 504 22.13 6.18 -20.35
C VAL A 504 21.14 5.76 -21.44
N TRP A 505 21.31 6.24 -22.66
CA TRP A 505 20.40 5.92 -23.76
C TRP A 505 20.46 4.44 -24.15
N ALA A 506 21.66 3.88 -24.26
CA ALA A 506 21.84 2.44 -24.52
C ALA A 506 21.22 1.58 -23.43
N LEU A 507 21.40 1.94 -22.15
CA LEU A 507 20.79 1.26 -21.02
C LEU A 507 19.23 1.31 -21.11
N ARG A 508 18.65 2.45 -21.44
CA ARG A 508 17.20 2.56 -21.63
C ARG A 508 16.69 1.64 -22.74
N ARG A 509 17.42 1.59 -23.87
CA ARG A 509 17.10 0.68 -24.97
C ARG A 509 17.18 -0.80 -24.58
N GLU A 510 18.18 -1.20 -23.81
CA GLU A 510 18.27 -2.56 -23.28
C GLU A 510 17.08 -2.92 -22.38
N MET A 511 16.63 -1.98 -21.51
CA MET A 511 15.48 -2.20 -20.65
C MET A 511 14.17 -2.28 -21.45
N ARG A 512 13.99 -1.46 -22.50
CA ARG A 512 12.85 -1.58 -23.43
C ARG A 512 12.86 -2.92 -24.16
N SER A 513 14.02 -3.35 -24.65
CA SER A 513 14.16 -4.65 -25.33
C SER A 513 13.72 -5.81 -24.43
N ALA A 514 14.16 -5.81 -23.18
CA ALA A 514 13.75 -6.81 -22.20
C ALA A 514 12.23 -6.78 -21.93
N LEU A 515 11.63 -5.60 -21.87
CA LEU A 515 10.17 -5.47 -21.75
C LEU A 515 9.45 -6.02 -22.97
N VAL A 516 9.91 -5.69 -24.18
CA VAL A 516 9.31 -6.18 -25.44
C VAL A 516 9.32 -7.72 -25.47
N ASP A 517 10.43 -8.35 -25.09
CA ASP A 517 10.53 -9.80 -25.02
C ASP A 517 9.57 -10.41 -23.98
N ASP A 518 9.46 -9.78 -22.80
CA ASP A 518 8.51 -10.23 -21.77
C ASP A 518 7.05 -10.07 -22.22
N VAL A 519 6.71 -8.94 -22.86
CA VAL A 519 5.37 -8.69 -23.43
C VAL A 519 5.00 -9.75 -24.46
N ARG A 520 5.88 -10.04 -25.42
CA ARG A 520 5.67 -11.07 -26.46
C ARG A 520 5.39 -12.44 -25.85
N ARG A 521 6.20 -12.84 -24.89
CA ARG A 521 6.07 -14.11 -24.15
C ARG A 521 4.73 -14.18 -23.38
N ARG A 522 4.40 -13.14 -22.61
CA ARG A 522 3.16 -13.10 -21.82
C ARG A 522 1.93 -13.01 -22.68
N LEU A 523 1.96 -12.22 -23.73
CA LEU A 523 0.86 -12.07 -24.67
C LEU A 523 0.55 -13.39 -25.39
N ARG A 524 1.59 -14.10 -25.87
CA ARG A 524 1.45 -15.43 -26.45
C ARG A 524 0.81 -16.42 -25.47
N ALA A 525 1.25 -16.43 -24.21
CA ALA A 525 0.69 -17.30 -23.16
C ALA A 525 -0.77 -16.93 -22.85
N ALA A 526 -1.09 -15.64 -22.78
CA ALA A 526 -2.45 -15.15 -22.53
C ALA A 526 -3.42 -15.55 -23.65
N TRP A 527 -3.03 -15.40 -24.90
CA TRP A 527 -3.84 -15.80 -26.04
C TRP A 527 -4.06 -17.32 -26.14
N LYS A 528 -3.04 -18.12 -25.81
CA LYS A 528 -3.21 -19.58 -25.66
C LYS A 528 -4.27 -19.93 -24.62
N LYS A 529 -4.27 -19.23 -23.46
CA LYS A 529 -5.31 -19.41 -22.43
C LYS A 529 -6.71 -18.99 -22.92
N ARG A 530 -6.81 -18.01 -23.82
CA ARG A 530 -8.05 -17.62 -24.51
C ARG A 530 -8.50 -18.65 -25.56
N GLY A 531 -7.70 -19.68 -25.85
CA GLY A 531 -8.00 -20.76 -26.77
C GLY A 531 -7.50 -20.54 -28.20
N ALA A 532 -6.55 -19.62 -28.43
CA ALA A 532 -5.91 -19.42 -29.73
C ALA A 532 -4.97 -20.58 -30.07
N ALA A 533 -4.98 -21.00 -31.34
CA ALA A 533 -4.01 -22.00 -31.87
C ALA A 533 -2.66 -21.33 -32.14
N ASP A 534 -1.57 -22.13 -32.13
CA ASP A 534 -0.21 -21.59 -32.37
C ASP A 534 -0.08 -20.88 -33.72
N ALA A 535 -0.83 -21.35 -34.77
CA ALA A 535 -0.84 -20.71 -36.08
C ALA A 535 -1.40 -19.28 -36.06
N GLU A 536 -2.31 -18.97 -35.12
CA GLU A 536 -2.93 -17.64 -34.92
C GLU A 536 -2.02 -16.68 -34.18
N LEU A 537 -0.91 -17.14 -33.59
CA LEU A 537 -0.09 -16.39 -32.66
C LEU A 537 1.20 -15.80 -33.27
N ARG A 538 1.43 -15.96 -34.58
CA ARG A 538 2.65 -15.45 -35.24
C ARG A 538 2.83 -13.94 -35.06
N TRP A 539 1.77 -13.19 -35.06
CA TRP A 539 1.82 -11.75 -34.86
C TRP A 539 2.39 -11.33 -33.50
N THR A 540 2.30 -12.17 -32.48
CA THR A 540 2.87 -11.88 -31.16
C THR A 540 4.38 -11.74 -31.18
N ASP A 541 5.06 -12.31 -32.17
CA ASP A 541 6.52 -12.25 -32.30
C ASP A 541 7.02 -10.88 -32.81
N SER A 542 6.10 -10.04 -33.35
CA SER A 542 6.38 -8.71 -33.88
C SER A 542 5.68 -7.58 -33.11
N VAL A 543 5.04 -7.88 -31.98
CA VAL A 543 4.41 -6.86 -31.14
C VAL A 543 5.47 -6.03 -30.45
N LEU A 544 5.30 -4.72 -30.48
CA LEU A 544 6.21 -3.70 -29.97
C LEU A 544 7.60 -3.72 -30.58
N ASP A 545 8.26 -2.58 -30.52
CA ASP A 545 9.58 -2.34 -31.08
C ASP A 545 10.47 -1.66 -30.03
N PRO A 546 11.67 -2.16 -29.70
CA PRO A 546 12.53 -1.55 -28.70
C PRO A 546 13.03 -0.14 -29.04
N ASP A 547 12.87 0.31 -30.30
CA ASP A 547 13.27 1.64 -30.74
C ASP A 547 12.11 2.66 -30.75
N VAL A 548 10.91 2.26 -30.34
CA VAL A 548 9.71 3.10 -30.27
C VAL A 548 9.42 3.53 -28.84
N LEU A 549 9.03 4.80 -28.67
CA LEU A 549 8.60 5.39 -27.40
C LEU A 549 7.55 4.52 -26.73
N THR A 550 7.87 3.99 -25.55
CA THR A 550 7.04 3.04 -24.82
C THR A 550 6.39 3.68 -23.60
N ILE A 551 5.06 3.74 -23.59
CA ILE A 551 4.27 4.27 -22.47
C ILE A 551 3.66 3.11 -21.70
N GLY A 552 3.87 3.11 -20.38
CA GLY A 552 3.33 2.12 -19.45
C GLY A 552 2.14 2.63 -18.66
N PHE A 553 1.15 1.77 -18.48
CA PHE A 553 0.01 2.00 -17.60
C PHE A 553 -0.36 0.71 -16.89
N ALA A 554 -0.16 0.61 -15.58
CA ALA A 554 -0.51 -0.60 -14.85
C ALA A 554 -1.02 -0.32 -13.44
N ARG A 555 -2.25 -0.80 -13.12
CA ARG A 555 -2.89 -0.57 -11.83
C ARG A 555 -4.14 -1.44 -11.62
N ARG A 556 -4.69 -1.45 -10.38
CA ARG A 556 -6.09 -1.88 -10.18
C ARG A 556 -7.01 -0.92 -10.96
N VAL A 557 -8.16 -1.42 -11.39
CA VAL A 557 -9.07 -0.70 -12.29
C VAL A 557 -10.39 -0.31 -11.59
N PRO A 558 -10.39 0.53 -10.54
CA PRO A 558 -11.59 1.25 -10.14
C PRO A 558 -11.83 2.40 -11.13
N THR A 559 -13.07 2.85 -11.25
CA THR A 559 -13.50 3.85 -12.24
C THR A 559 -12.70 5.15 -12.18
N TYR A 560 -12.40 5.66 -10.98
CA TYR A 560 -11.66 6.93 -10.82
C TYR A 560 -10.22 6.90 -11.38
N LYS A 561 -9.66 5.71 -11.64
CA LYS A 561 -8.33 5.56 -12.26
C LYS A 561 -8.36 5.66 -13.78
N ARG A 562 -9.54 5.72 -14.37
CA ARG A 562 -9.83 6.07 -15.76
C ARG A 562 -8.97 5.30 -16.79
N LEU A 563 -8.97 3.96 -16.69
CA LEU A 563 -8.24 3.08 -17.62
C LEU A 563 -8.50 3.40 -19.09
N THR A 564 -9.70 3.83 -19.41
CA THR A 564 -10.19 4.09 -20.78
C THR A 564 -10.12 5.56 -21.19
N LEU A 565 -9.46 6.44 -20.41
CA LEU A 565 -9.38 7.87 -20.77
C LEU A 565 -8.79 8.07 -22.17
N MET A 566 -7.76 7.32 -22.54
CA MET A 566 -7.17 7.38 -23.88
C MET A 566 -8.09 6.85 -25.00
N LEU A 567 -9.19 6.16 -24.66
CA LEU A 567 -10.18 5.70 -25.65
C LEU A 567 -11.31 6.71 -25.91
N ARG A 568 -11.24 7.90 -25.30
CA ARG A 568 -12.21 8.98 -25.57
C ARG A 568 -12.10 9.45 -27.04
N GLU A 569 -10.88 9.47 -27.57
CA GLU A 569 -10.59 9.83 -28.95
C GLU A 569 -9.81 8.67 -29.65
N PRO A 570 -10.47 7.57 -30.01
CA PRO A 570 -9.80 6.36 -30.50
C PRO A 570 -9.07 6.57 -31.83
N ASP A 571 -9.56 7.44 -32.70
CA ASP A 571 -8.92 7.76 -33.99
C ASP A 571 -7.62 8.56 -33.77
N ARG A 572 -7.62 9.48 -32.80
CA ARG A 572 -6.43 10.23 -32.40
C ARG A 572 -5.38 9.33 -31.76
N LEU A 573 -5.81 8.38 -30.93
CA LEU A 573 -4.94 7.33 -30.40
C LEU A 573 -4.32 6.49 -31.52
N LYS A 574 -5.12 6.05 -32.51
CA LYS A 574 -4.61 5.32 -33.69
C LYS A 574 -3.59 6.14 -34.46
N ALA A 575 -3.84 7.43 -34.68
CA ALA A 575 -2.91 8.33 -35.36
C ALA A 575 -1.55 8.42 -34.64
N LEU A 576 -1.53 8.48 -33.30
CA LEU A 576 -0.31 8.46 -32.51
C LEU A 576 0.43 7.11 -32.58
N LEU A 577 -0.31 5.99 -32.44
CA LEU A 577 0.26 4.63 -32.51
C LEU A 577 0.92 4.35 -33.88
N LEU A 578 0.35 4.89 -34.95
CA LEU A 578 0.75 4.66 -36.35
C LEU A 578 1.50 5.85 -36.96
N HIS A 579 1.89 6.84 -36.15
CA HIS A 579 2.58 8.04 -36.65
C HIS A 579 3.86 7.64 -37.38
N PRO A 580 4.10 8.14 -38.62
CA PRO A 580 5.22 7.65 -39.43
C PRO A 580 6.60 8.04 -38.91
N GLU A 581 6.72 9.17 -38.21
CA GLU A 581 8.00 9.70 -37.71
C GLU A 581 8.13 9.61 -36.20
N HIS A 582 7.02 9.75 -35.46
CA HIS A 582 6.98 9.79 -34.02
C HIS A 582 5.96 8.78 -33.44
N PRO A 583 6.04 7.49 -33.81
CA PRO A 583 5.10 6.49 -33.31
C PRO A 583 5.23 6.32 -31.80
N ILE A 584 4.11 6.06 -31.13
CA ILE A 584 4.13 5.62 -29.74
C ILE A 584 3.68 4.17 -29.62
N GLN A 585 4.00 3.52 -28.53
CA GLN A 585 3.44 2.20 -28.19
C GLN A 585 3.05 2.13 -26.72
N LEU A 586 2.04 1.30 -26.43
CA LEU A 586 1.45 1.22 -25.10
C LEU A 586 1.55 -0.19 -24.55
N VAL A 587 1.98 -0.30 -23.28
CA VAL A 587 1.89 -1.54 -22.51
C VAL A 587 0.98 -1.30 -21.30
N ILE A 588 -0.15 -2.00 -21.28
CA ILE A 588 -1.20 -1.81 -20.30
C ILE A 588 -1.42 -3.10 -19.52
N ALA A 589 -1.55 -2.99 -18.20
CA ALA A 589 -1.90 -4.11 -17.35
C ALA A 589 -2.85 -3.68 -16.23
N GLY A 590 -3.72 -4.59 -15.78
CA GLY A 590 -4.60 -4.26 -14.67
C GLY A 590 -5.62 -5.35 -14.35
N LYS A 591 -6.13 -5.29 -13.11
CA LYS A 591 -7.17 -6.18 -12.60
C LYS A 591 -8.30 -5.34 -12.04
N SER A 592 -9.54 -5.68 -12.35
CA SER A 592 -10.71 -5.15 -11.65
C SER A 592 -11.09 -6.04 -10.47
N HIS A 593 -11.70 -5.46 -9.44
CA HIS A 593 -12.24 -6.25 -8.34
C HIS A 593 -13.26 -7.27 -8.86
N PRO A 594 -13.32 -8.50 -8.32
CA PRO A 594 -14.26 -9.53 -8.80
C PRO A 594 -15.73 -9.11 -8.81
N ALA A 595 -16.13 -8.21 -7.91
CA ALA A 595 -17.50 -7.67 -7.85
C ALA A 595 -17.68 -6.35 -8.63
N ASP A 596 -16.66 -5.84 -9.33
CA ASP A 596 -16.72 -4.59 -10.09
C ASP A 596 -16.89 -4.86 -11.58
N ASP A 597 -18.14 -5.03 -12.01
CA ASP A 597 -18.47 -5.29 -13.42
C ASP A 597 -18.20 -4.07 -14.31
N ALA A 598 -18.26 -2.84 -13.78
CA ALA A 598 -17.90 -1.64 -14.53
C ALA A 598 -16.42 -1.61 -14.87
N GLY A 599 -15.56 -1.91 -13.91
CA GLY A 599 -14.13 -2.04 -14.13
C GLY A 599 -13.77 -3.20 -15.07
N LYS A 600 -14.47 -4.34 -15.00
CA LYS A 600 -14.33 -5.45 -15.97
C LYS A 600 -14.72 -5.02 -17.37
N LYS A 601 -15.76 -4.20 -17.51
CA LYS A 601 -16.20 -3.67 -18.80
C LYS A 601 -15.16 -2.75 -19.40
N MET A 602 -14.55 -1.86 -18.60
CA MET A 602 -13.45 -1.01 -19.08
C MET A 602 -12.26 -1.85 -19.60
N ILE A 603 -11.91 -2.94 -18.89
CA ILE A 603 -10.87 -3.87 -19.37
C ILE A 603 -11.28 -4.51 -20.68
N GLN A 604 -12.53 -4.96 -20.82
CA GLN A 604 -13.03 -5.57 -22.04
C GLN A 604 -12.98 -4.61 -23.24
N ASP A 605 -13.38 -3.36 -23.03
CA ASP A 605 -13.40 -2.36 -24.10
C ASP A 605 -11.98 -2.03 -24.57
N LEU A 606 -11.07 -1.84 -23.61
CA LEU A 606 -9.65 -1.65 -23.92
C LEU A 606 -9.06 -2.86 -24.67
N VAL A 607 -9.29 -4.07 -24.20
CA VAL A 607 -8.75 -5.28 -24.85
C VAL A 607 -9.29 -5.46 -26.26
N ARG A 608 -10.55 -5.15 -26.50
CA ARG A 608 -11.12 -5.17 -27.86
C ARG A 608 -10.44 -4.19 -28.78
N PHE A 609 -10.08 -2.99 -28.29
CA PHE A 609 -9.28 -2.03 -29.06
C PHE A 609 -7.86 -2.57 -29.31
N THR A 610 -7.21 -3.18 -28.31
CA THR A 610 -5.85 -3.74 -28.46
C THR A 610 -5.80 -4.95 -29.40
N ASP A 611 -6.92 -5.67 -29.57
CA ASP A 611 -7.02 -6.85 -30.44
C ASP A 611 -7.23 -6.48 -31.92
N ASP A 612 -7.50 -5.20 -32.25
CA ASP A 612 -7.65 -4.69 -33.62
C ASP A 612 -6.35 -4.92 -34.41
N PRO A 613 -6.40 -5.67 -35.55
CA PRO A 613 -5.24 -5.94 -36.39
C PRO A 613 -4.44 -4.71 -36.81
N GLU A 614 -5.06 -3.56 -36.91
CA GLU A 614 -4.43 -2.31 -37.33
C GLU A 614 -3.44 -1.78 -36.29
N VAL A 615 -3.78 -1.86 -35.01
CA VAL A 615 -2.99 -1.27 -33.91
C VAL A 615 -2.33 -2.30 -33.00
N ARG A 616 -2.74 -3.57 -32.99
CA ARG A 616 -2.26 -4.61 -32.06
C ARG A 616 -0.74 -4.81 -32.01
N HIS A 617 -0.01 -4.32 -33.02
CA HIS A 617 1.45 -4.38 -33.03
C HIS A 617 2.09 -3.23 -32.23
N ARG A 618 1.31 -2.20 -31.79
CA ARG A 618 1.73 -1.03 -31.05
C ARG A 618 1.10 -0.91 -29.65
N ILE A 619 0.12 -1.75 -29.33
CA ILE A 619 -0.57 -1.69 -28.04
C ILE A 619 -0.82 -3.11 -27.51
N ALA A 620 -0.48 -3.36 -26.25
CA ALA A 620 -0.64 -4.66 -25.62
C ALA A 620 -1.31 -4.54 -24.25
N PHE A 621 -2.34 -5.36 -24.00
CA PHE A 621 -2.88 -5.58 -22.67
C PHE A 621 -2.35 -6.89 -22.07
N LEU A 622 -1.73 -6.82 -20.91
CA LEU A 622 -1.17 -7.96 -20.19
C LEU A 622 -2.07 -8.34 -19.00
N PRO A 623 -2.77 -9.47 -19.06
CA PRO A 623 -3.56 -9.93 -17.93
C PRO A 623 -2.68 -10.44 -16.79
N ASN A 624 -3.26 -10.45 -15.58
CA ASN A 624 -2.65 -10.93 -14.36
C ASN A 624 -1.46 -10.11 -13.87
N TYR A 625 -1.63 -8.78 -13.82
CA TYR A 625 -0.63 -7.87 -13.24
C TYR A 625 -0.24 -8.30 -11.82
N ASP A 626 1.08 -8.44 -11.58
CA ASP A 626 1.69 -8.84 -10.32
C ASP A 626 3.10 -8.22 -10.13
N ILE A 627 3.77 -8.51 -9.01
CA ILE A 627 5.12 -8.02 -8.70
C ILE A 627 6.13 -8.45 -9.77
N ALA A 628 6.07 -9.69 -10.26
CA ALA A 628 7.00 -10.20 -11.25
C ALA A 628 6.89 -9.46 -12.60
N MET A 629 5.66 -9.15 -13.04
CA MET A 629 5.42 -8.31 -14.23
C MET A 629 5.91 -6.89 -14.01
N ALA A 630 5.64 -6.33 -12.83
CA ALA A 630 6.00 -4.96 -12.49
C ALA A 630 7.50 -4.69 -12.57
N ARG A 631 8.35 -5.67 -12.17
CA ARG A 631 9.82 -5.59 -12.24
C ARG A 631 10.37 -5.39 -13.66
N THR A 632 9.65 -5.81 -14.69
CA THR A 632 10.07 -5.59 -16.09
C THR A 632 9.38 -4.38 -16.68
N LEU A 633 8.13 -4.13 -16.25
CA LEU A 633 7.29 -3.07 -16.80
C LEU A 633 7.81 -1.66 -16.44
N PHE A 634 8.12 -1.39 -15.16
CA PHE A 634 8.61 -0.08 -14.74
C PHE A 634 9.93 0.32 -15.40
N PRO A 635 10.97 -0.54 -15.42
CA PRO A 635 12.23 -0.19 -16.09
C PRO A 635 12.09 -0.05 -17.60
N GLY A 636 11.25 -0.87 -18.22
CA GLY A 636 11.16 -0.96 -19.68
C GLY A 636 10.30 0.12 -20.35
N CYS A 637 9.49 0.86 -19.60
CA CYS A 637 8.72 1.97 -20.14
C CYS A 637 9.52 3.28 -20.11
N ASP A 638 9.39 4.11 -21.14
CA ASP A 638 10.02 5.44 -21.18
C ASP A 638 9.20 6.48 -20.45
N VAL A 639 7.88 6.34 -20.56
CA VAL A 639 6.90 7.20 -19.89
C VAL A 639 5.97 6.33 -19.05
N TRP A 640 5.70 6.80 -17.84
CA TRP A 640 4.70 6.21 -16.99
C TRP A 640 3.47 7.10 -16.90
N LEU A 641 2.35 6.62 -17.45
CA LEU A 641 1.09 7.35 -17.48
C LEU A 641 0.31 7.12 -16.17
N ASN A 642 -0.16 8.22 -15.58
CA ASN A 642 -0.99 8.20 -14.39
C ASN A 642 -2.07 9.30 -14.48
N ASN A 643 -3.32 8.91 -14.75
CA ASN A 643 -4.42 9.84 -15.02
C ASN A 643 -5.62 9.62 -14.08
N PRO A 644 -5.43 9.66 -12.73
CA PRO A 644 -6.54 9.55 -11.80
C PRO A 644 -7.47 10.75 -11.89
N LEU A 645 -8.67 10.60 -11.36
CA LEU A 645 -9.54 11.73 -11.09
C LEU A 645 -9.06 12.42 -9.80
N ARG A 646 -8.51 13.63 -9.91
CA ARG A 646 -8.05 14.41 -8.75
C ARG A 646 -9.22 14.80 -7.84
N PRO A 647 -9.10 14.70 -6.48
CA PRO A 647 -7.95 14.30 -5.69
C PRO A 647 -8.03 12.86 -5.17
N LEU A 648 -8.39 11.88 -5.99
CA LEU A 648 -8.71 10.51 -5.57
C LEU A 648 -7.52 9.54 -5.61
N GLU A 649 -6.30 9.99 -5.94
CA GLU A 649 -5.07 9.21 -5.82
C GLU A 649 -4.37 9.55 -4.50
N ALA A 650 -4.44 8.68 -3.50
CA ALA A 650 -3.84 8.95 -2.20
C ALA A 650 -2.32 9.19 -2.27
N CYS A 651 -1.61 8.41 -3.09
CA CYS A 651 -0.19 8.62 -3.33
C CYS A 651 0.24 8.22 -4.75
N GLY A 652 0.04 6.96 -5.18
CA GLY A 652 0.40 6.53 -6.53
C GLY A 652 1.83 6.03 -6.68
N THR A 653 2.29 5.10 -5.85
CA THR A 653 3.69 4.59 -5.82
C THR A 653 4.20 3.94 -7.12
N SER A 654 3.34 3.70 -8.11
CA SER A 654 3.76 3.16 -9.42
C SER A 654 4.65 4.13 -10.19
N GLY A 655 4.31 5.43 -10.17
CA GLY A 655 5.14 6.48 -10.78
C GLY A 655 6.49 6.64 -10.10
N MET A 656 6.56 6.46 -8.79
CA MET A 656 7.83 6.46 -8.03
C MET A 656 8.76 5.31 -8.50
N LYS A 657 8.21 4.09 -8.70
CA LYS A 657 8.96 2.94 -9.20
C LYS A 657 9.48 3.15 -10.62
N ALA A 658 8.69 3.81 -11.45
CA ALA A 658 9.09 4.19 -12.79
C ALA A 658 10.23 5.23 -12.74
N ALA A 659 10.10 6.28 -11.91
CA ALA A 659 11.09 7.36 -11.77
C ALA A 659 12.48 6.84 -11.37
N ILE A 660 12.59 5.94 -10.38
CA ILE A 660 13.88 5.36 -9.96
C ILE A 660 14.52 4.45 -11.01
N ASN A 661 13.83 4.18 -12.11
CA ASN A 661 14.33 3.46 -13.28
C ASN A 661 14.58 4.39 -14.48
N GLY A 662 14.44 5.70 -14.31
CA GLY A 662 14.62 6.68 -15.38
C GLY A 662 13.46 6.75 -16.36
N SER A 663 12.28 6.23 -16.01
CA SER A 663 11.04 6.49 -16.75
C SER A 663 10.49 7.86 -16.32
N LEU A 664 10.08 8.67 -17.28
CA LEU A 664 9.49 9.98 -17.01
C LEU A 664 8.01 9.85 -16.69
N ASN A 665 7.51 10.64 -15.75
CA ASN A 665 6.09 10.59 -15.41
C ASN A 665 5.27 11.54 -16.28
N LEU A 666 4.13 11.06 -16.76
CA LEU A 666 3.08 11.86 -17.39
C LEU A 666 1.82 11.66 -16.54
N SER A 667 1.55 12.61 -15.67
CA SER A 667 0.56 12.39 -14.59
C SER A 667 -0.28 13.62 -14.34
N VAL A 668 -1.54 13.40 -13.97
CA VAL A 668 -2.35 14.40 -13.27
C VAL A 668 -1.64 14.79 -11.98
N MET A 669 -1.75 16.07 -11.58
CA MET A 669 -1.20 16.61 -10.33
C MET A 669 -2.01 16.09 -9.15
N ASP A 670 -1.73 14.84 -8.73
CA ASP A 670 -2.42 14.14 -7.66
C ASP A 670 -1.44 13.23 -6.88
N GLY A 671 -1.74 12.96 -5.63
CA GLY A 671 -0.90 12.15 -4.76
C GLY A 671 0.53 12.71 -4.64
N TRP A 672 1.54 11.86 -4.81
CA TRP A 672 2.95 12.25 -4.70
C TRP A 672 3.41 13.21 -5.80
N TRP A 673 2.77 13.17 -7.00
CA TRP A 673 3.16 13.99 -8.12
C TRP A 673 2.83 15.47 -7.90
N ASP A 674 1.79 15.77 -7.12
CA ASP A 674 1.42 17.13 -6.72
C ASP A 674 2.52 17.85 -5.94
N GLU A 675 3.34 17.11 -5.19
CA GLU A 675 4.40 17.68 -4.36
C GLU A 675 5.82 17.55 -4.95
N MET A 676 6.04 16.71 -5.97
CA MET A 676 7.37 16.39 -6.48
C MET A 676 7.58 16.70 -7.98
N TYR A 677 6.57 17.17 -8.67
CA TYR A 677 6.70 17.65 -10.03
C TYR A 677 7.41 19.01 -10.05
N ASP A 678 8.44 19.16 -10.88
CA ASP A 678 9.26 20.38 -10.98
C ASP A 678 9.39 20.94 -12.41
N GLY A 679 8.73 20.33 -13.39
CA GLY A 679 8.78 20.72 -14.80
C GLY A 679 9.90 20.06 -15.63
N GLU A 680 10.92 19.47 -14.96
CA GLU A 680 12.06 18.83 -15.63
C GLU A 680 12.05 17.28 -15.46
N ASN A 681 11.22 16.75 -14.56
CA ASN A 681 11.16 15.34 -14.25
C ASN A 681 9.99 14.60 -14.93
N GLY A 682 9.26 15.26 -15.82
CA GLY A 682 8.12 14.70 -16.55
C GLY A 682 7.12 15.75 -16.99
N TRP A 683 5.84 15.41 -17.05
CA TRP A 683 4.76 16.30 -17.49
C TRP A 683 3.56 16.23 -16.54
N ALA A 684 2.97 17.39 -16.29
CA ALA A 684 1.69 17.52 -15.59
C ALA A 684 0.53 17.55 -16.58
N ILE A 685 -0.42 16.64 -16.44
CA ILE A 685 -1.69 16.68 -17.19
C ILE A 685 -2.57 17.73 -16.50
N PRO A 686 -2.98 18.80 -17.21
CA PRO A 686 -3.89 19.81 -16.66
C PRO A 686 -5.21 19.17 -16.19
N THR A 687 -5.70 19.61 -15.05
CA THR A 687 -6.97 19.14 -14.47
C THR A 687 -8.07 20.14 -14.77
N ALA A 688 -9.23 19.67 -15.22
CA ALA A 688 -10.41 20.51 -15.41
C ALA A 688 -10.92 21.07 -14.06
N ASN A 689 -11.64 22.20 -14.11
CA ASN A 689 -12.24 22.82 -12.94
C ASN A 689 -13.23 21.86 -12.25
N ASN A 690 -13.35 22.00 -10.92
CA ASN A 690 -14.24 21.16 -10.11
C ASN A 690 -15.73 21.30 -10.47
N ASP A 691 -16.11 22.39 -11.14
CA ASP A 691 -17.50 22.66 -11.55
C ASP A 691 -17.91 21.93 -12.84
N ALA A 692 -16.96 21.35 -13.57
CA ALA A 692 -17.25 20.59 -14.78
C ALA A 692 -17.88 19.23 -14.44
N SER A 693 -18.80 18.75 -15.27
CA SER A 693 -19.36 17.40 -15.15
C SER A 693 -18.27 16.33 -15.29
N PRO A 694 -18.46 15.12 -14.79
CA PRO A 694 -17.48 14.04 -14.95
C PRO A 694 -17.10 13.77 -16.41
N GLU A 695 -18.08 13.81 -17.33
CA GLU A 695 -17.83 13.62 -18.75
C GLU A 695 -17.02 14.76 -19.36
N GLU A 696 -17.33 16.02 -19.03
CA GLU A 696 -16.60 17.19 -19.50
C GLU A 696 -15.14 17.19 -18.96
N ARG A 697 -14.95 16.79 -17.70
CA ARG A 697 -13.61 16.63 -17.14
C ARG A 697 -12.79 15.60 -17.91
N ASP A 698 -13.40 14.45 -18.21
CA ASP A 698 -12.74 13.40 -18.97
C ASP A 698 -12.38 13.87 -20.39
N ASP A 699 -13.24 14.61 -21.07
CA ASP A 699 -12.97 15.14 -22.40
C ASP A 699 -11.84 16.18 -22.39
N ILE A 700 -11.86 17.12 -21.44
CA ILE A 700 -10.83 18.16 -21.29
C ILE A 700 -9.47 17.53 -20.98
N GLU A 701 -9.44 16.61 -20.01
CA GLU A 701 -8.19 15.98 -19.56
C GLU A 701 -7.65 14.98 -20.59
N ALA A 702 -8.52 14.29 -21.35
CA ALA A 702 -8.11 13.47 -22.48
C ALA A 702 -7.49 14.34 -23.61
N ALA A 703 -8.11 15.46 -23.97
CA ALA A 703 -7.58 16.39 -24.96
C ALA A 703 -6.20 16.93 -24.54
N ALA A 704 -6.04 17.34 -23.27
CA ALA A 704 -4.77 17.80 -22.72
C ALA A 704 -3.69 16.71 -22.73
N LEU A 705 -4.05 15.46 -22.38
CA LEU A 705 -3.15 14.31 -22.46
C LEU A 705 -2.64 14.11 -23.90
N TYR A 706 -3.53 14.14 -24.89
CA TYR A 706 -3.15 14.00 -26.29
C TYR A 706 -2.26 15.15 -26.76
N GLU A 707 -2.58 16.39 -26.41
CA GLU A 707 -1.76 17.56 -26.75
C GLU A 707 -0.33 17.41 -26.21
N LEU A 708 -0.17 16.98 -24.95
CA LEU A 708 1.14 16.71 -24.37
C LEU A 708 1.90 15.61 -25.14
N LEU A 709 1.22 14.53 -25.50
CA LEU A 709 1.84 13.43 -26.25
C LEU A 709 2.31 13.88 -27.64
N GLU A 710 1.49 14.63 -28.35
CA GLU A 710 1.74 15.10 -29.72
C GLU A 710 2.79 16.20 -29.81
N THR A 711 2.75 17.17 -28.88
CA THR A 711 3.56 18.38 -28.98
C THR A 711 4.82 18.37 -28.16
N GLN A 712 4.89 17.54 -27.10
CA GLN A 712 6.01 17.53 -26.17
C GLN A 712 6.68 16.17 -26.02
N VAL A 713 5.91 15.14 -25.64
CA VAL A 713 6.47 13.83 -25.24
C VAL A 713 7.11 13.13 -26.45
N ALA A 714 6.34 12.86 -27.51
CA ALA A 714 6.85 12.15 -28.68
C ALA A 714 7.95 12.95 -29.41
N PRO A 715 7.80 14.25 -29.70
CA PRO A 715 8.86 15.02 -30.34
C PRO A 715 10.18 15.03 -29.55
N ARG A 716 10.14 15.15 -28.23
CA ARG A 716 11.36 15.14 -27.39
C ARG A 716 12.08 13.79 -27.41
N PHE A 717 11.33 12.69 -27.38
CA PHE A 717 11.91 11.34 -27.45
C PHE A 717 12.65 11.11 -28.77
N TYR A 718 12.09 11.56 -29.91
CA TYR A 718 12.70 11.39 -31.22
C TYR A 718 13.72 12.46 -31.56
N GLY A 719 13.97 13.42 -30.65
CA GLY A 719 14.96 14.48 -30.85
C GLY A 719 14.58 15.49 -31.94
N SER A 720 13.28 15.64 -32.21
CA SER A 720 12.74 16.68 -33.08
C SER A 720 12.68 17.98 -32.27
N THR A 721 13.69 18.83 -32.36
CA THR A 721 13.61 20.18 -31.81
C THR A 721 12.62 20.99 -32.64
N VAL A 722 11.56 21.50 -32.02
CA VAL A 722 10.86 22.68 -32.53
C VAL A 722 11.91 23.80 -32.60
N SER A 723 12.20 24.24 -33.81
CA SER A 723 13.25 25.19 -34.14
C SER A 723 13.09 26.46 -33.32
N GLU A 724 13.99 26.72 -32.39
CA GLU A 724 14.43 28.07 -32.08
C GLU A 724 15.79 28.30 -32.75
N SER A 725 15.82 29.19 -33.71
CA SER A 725 16.94 29.70 -34.48
C SER A 725 17.55 28.81 -35.57
N ALA A 726 17.20 29.13 -36.81
CA ALA A 726 17.99 28.80 -38.00
C ALA A 726 19.44 29.28 -37.86
N GLY A 727 20.40 28.38 -37.85
CA GLY A 727 21.81 28.71 -37.89
C GLY A 727 22.71 27.48 -37.86
N ALA A 728 23.18 27.04 -39.01
CA ALA A 728 24.31 26.14 -39.26
C ALA A 728 24.10 24.65 -39.03
N ALA A 729 23.49 23.96 -40.00
CA ALA A 729 23.63 22.50 -40.17
C ALA A 729 24.87 22.21 -41.06
N GLY A 730 25.93 21.65 -40.47
CA GLY A 730 26.94 20.91 -41.19
C GLY A 730 26.47 19.48 -41.48
N PRO A 731 26.96 18.79 -42.52
CA PRO A 731 26.52 17.46 -42.90
C PRO A 731 26.99 16.44 -41.84
N SER A 732 26.05 15.75 -41.18
CA SER A 732 26.31 14.75 -40.17
C SER A 732 26.82 13.44 -40.79
N SER A 733 27.86 12.90 -40.19
CA SER A 733 28.44 11.58 -40.45
C SER A 733 27.42 10.46 -40.30
N THR A 734 27.36 9.60 -41.30
CA THR A 734 26.58 8.37 -41.37
C THR A 734 26.94 7.40 -40.24
N GLY A 735 25.96 6.99 -39.42
CA GLY A 735 26.01 5.73 -38.64
C GLY A 735 26.02 5.78 -37.11
N ALA A 736 26.01 6.96 -36.47
CA ALA A 736 25.85 7.03 -35.02
C ALA A 736 24.37 7.17 -34.64
N GLU A 737 23.86 6.30 -33.80
CA GLU A 737 22.50 6.42 -33.22
C GLU A 737 22.33 7.80 -32.57
N LYS A 738 21.34 8.56 -32.99
CA LYS A 738 21.14 9.95 -32.53
C LYS A 738 20.59 9.92 -31.09
N VAL A 739 21.42 10.26 -30.11
CA VAL A 739 21.02 10.35 -28.68
C VAL A 739 20.16 11.61 -28.47
N PRO A 740 18.91 11.48 -27.95
CA PRO A 740 18.05 12.64 -27.63
C PRO A 740 18.53 13.30 -26.33
N THR A 741 19.45 14.25 -26.43
CA THR A 741 20.15 14.83 -25.27
C THR A 741 19.21 15.46 -24.24
N HIS A 742 18.16 16.16 -24.68
CA HIS A 742 17.16 16.74 -23.75
C HIS A 742 16.42 15.63 -22.97
N TRP A 743 16.00 14.56 -23.65
CA TRP A 743 15.35 13.42 -23.00
C TRP A 743 16.27 12.75 -21.95
N VAL A 744 17.52 12.55 -22.31
CA VAL A 744 18.52 12.00 -21.40
C VAL A 744 18.79 12.94 -20.21
N SER A 745 18.81 14.25 -20.43
CA SER A 745 18.90 15.22 -19.33
C SER A 745 17.73 15.09 -18.35
N MET A 746 16.51 14.99 -18.85
CA MET A 746 15.33 14.74 -17.98
C MET A 746 15.42 13.43 -17.20
N ILE A 747 15.96 12.35 -17.80
CA ILE A 747 16.20 11.08 -17.10
C ILE A 747 17.18 11.27 -15.95
N LYS A 748 18.31 11.92 -16.21
CA LYS A 748 19.35 12.18 -15.19
C LYS A 748 18.81 13.04 -14.06
N HIS A 749 18.04 14.09 -14.41
CA HIS A 749 17.35 14.94 -13.45
C HIS A 749 16.38 14.14 -12.58
N THR A 750 15.52 13.33 -13.20
CA THR A 750 14.57 12.44 -12.51
C THR A 750 15.29 11.52 -11.53
N LEU A 751 16.34 10.83 -11.96
CA LEU A 751 17.09 9.92 -11.09
C LEU A 751 17.74 10.66 -9.93
N SER A 752 18.37 11.81 -10.20
CA SER A 752 19.11 12.57 -9.20
C SER A 752 18.21 13.20 -8.14
N HIS A 753 17.05 13.74 -8.52
CA HIS A 753 16.14 14.47 -7.62
C HIS A 753 15.11 13.56 -7.00
N LEU A 754 14.46 12.70 -7.79
CA LEU A 754 13.42 11.81 -7.28
C LEU A 754 13.96 10.55 -6.62
N GLY A 755 15.13 10.04 -7.04
CA GLY A 755 15.71 8.83 -6.46
C GLY A 755 15.73 8.83 -4.92
N PRO A 756 16.36 9.81 -4.26
CA PRO A 756 16.35 9.91 -2.81
C PRO A 756 14.96 10.26 -2.25
N ALA A 757 14.21 11.13 -2.92
CA ALA A 757 12.94 11.66 -2.42
C ALA A 757 11.83 10.61 -2.35
N VAL A 758 11.79 9.66 -3.31
CA VAL A 758 10.78 8.59 -3.36
C VAL A 758 11.24 7.28 -2.71
N SER A 759 12.40 7.27 -2.05
CA SER A 759 12.92 6.08 -1.37
C SER A 759 12.08 5.71 -0.14
N ALA A 760 11.87 4.41 0.07
CA ALA A 760 11.26 3.90 1.31
C ALA A 760 12.14 4.14 2.54
N ASP A 761 13.46 4.30 2.36
CA ASP A 761 14.37 4.66 3.44
C ASP A 761 14.05 6.07 3.97
N ARG A 762 13.87 7.07 3.07
CA ARG A 762 13.42 8.41 3.44
C ARG A 762 12.06 8.35 4.16
N MET A 763 11.09 7.63 3.59
CA MET A 763 9.76 7.46 4.21
C MET A 763 9.89 6.88 5.63
N LEU A 764 10.72 5.87 5.82
CA LEU A 764 10.88 5.24 7.12
C LEU A 764 11.62 6.13 8.12
N HIS A 765 12.59 6.92 7.66
CA HIS A 765 13.21 7.98 8.48
C HIS A 765 12.14 8.97 9.00
N ASP A 766 11.24 9.39 8.13
CA ASP A 766 10.14 10.29 8.49
C ASP A 766 9.20 9.62 9.51
N TYR A 767 8.77 8.36 9.28
CA TYR A 767 7.95 7.62 10.24
C TYR A 767 8.62 7.51 11.62
N VAL A 768 9.91 7.17 11.65
CA VAL A 768 10.66 7.02 12.91
C VAL A 768 10.74 8.36 13.64
N ASN A 769 11.08 9.44 12.95
CA ASN A 769 11.32 10.72 13.59
C ASN A 769 10.04 11.49 13.94
N ILE A 770 9.02 11.45 13.05
CA ILE A 770 7.80 12.26 13.20
C ILE A 770 6.75 11.53 14.03
N LEU A 771 6.69 10.19 13.95
CA LEU A 771 5.59 9.39 14.52
C LEU A 771 6.07 8.39 15.57
N TYR A 772 7.04 7.50 15.25
CA TYR A 772 7.34 6.38 16.13
C TYR A 772 8.09 6.79 17.41
N ARG A 773 9.10 7.64 17.32
CA ARG A 773 9.80 8.15 18.51
C ARG A 773 8.88 8.96 19.43
N PRO A 774 8.11 9.94 18.92
CA PRO A 774 7.14 10.66 19.75
C PRO A 774 6.05 9.75 20.34
N ALA A 775 5.59 8.72 19.62
CA ALA A 775 4.61 7.76 20.14
C ALA A 775 5.20 6.87 21.23
N ALA A 776 6.44 6.41 21.07
CA ALA A 776 7.13 5.63 22.10
C ALA A 776 7.37 6.44 23.37
N GLU A 777 7.82 7.68 23.21
CA GLU A 777 8.04 8.61 24.35
C GLU A 777 6.73 8.86 25.12
N ALA A 778 5.65 9.18 24.40
CA ALA A 778 4.33 9.39 25.00
C ALA A 778 3.82 8.09 25.69
N GLY A 779 4.01 6.94 25.07
CA GLY A 779 3.65 5.64 25.64
C GLY A 779 4.45 5.30 26.90
N ARG A 780 5.75 5.55 26.91
CA ARG A 780 6.62 5.38 28.11
C ARG A 780 6.16 6.27 29.26
N LYS A 781 5.90 7.54 28.98
CA LYS A 781 5.37 8.50 29.97
C LYS A 781 4.00 8.08 30.52
N ALA A 782 3.10 7.67 29.64
CA ALA A 782 1.77 7.19 30.02
C ALA A 782 1.82 5.94 30.90
N ALA A 783 2.78 5.03 30.67
CA ALA A 783 2.94 3.77 31.41
C ALA A 783 3.75 3.91 32.71
N ALA A 784 4.52 4.99 32.87
CA ALA A 784 5.34 5.22 34.06
C ALA A 784 4.50 5.31 35.35
N ASP A 785 5.11 4.97 36.47
CA ASP A 785 4.54 5.09 37.82
C ASP A 785 3.12 4.47 37.95
N SER A 786 2.98 3.23 37.46
CA SER A 786 1.68 2.51 37.42
C SER A 786 0.59 3.30 36.68
N TYR A 787 0.94 3.88 35.53
CA TYR A 787 0.06 4.67 34.65
C TYR A 787 -0.44 6.00 35.26
N ALA A 788 0.37 6.63 36.13
CA ALA A 788 -0.03 7.87 36.79
C ALA A 788 -0.45 8.97 35.81
N GLN A 789 0.32 9.19 34.74
CA GLN A 789 -0.02 10.21 33.73
C GLN A 789 -1.31 9.85 32.97
N ALA A 790 -1.53 8.60 32.60
CA ALA A 790 -2.75 8.18 31.91
C ALA A 790 -3.99 8.38 32.80
N ARG A 791 -3.90 8.07 34.10
CA ARG A 791 -4.95 8.33 35.09
C ARG A 791 -5.24 9.81 35.23
N GLN A 792 -4.19 10.65 35.35
CA GLN A 792 -4.34 12.11 35.41
C GLN A 792 -5.00 12.67 34.14
N LEU A 793 -4.55 12.22 32.95
CA LEU A 793 -5.13 12.66 31.67
C LEU A 793 -6.60 12.27 31.56
N ALA A 794 -6.96 11.04 31.94
CA ALA A 794 -8.35 10.57 31.92
C ALA A 794 -9.24 11.41 32.86
N ALA A 795 -8.79 11.64 34.09
CA ALA A 795 -9.53 12.48 35.07
C ALA A 795 -9.65 13.93 34.59
N TRP A 796 -8.57 14.50 34.07
CA TRP A 796 -8.55 15.84 33.49
C TRP A 796 -9.50 15.95 32.29
N THR A 797 -9.45 14.99 31.33
CA THR A 797 -10.35 14.96 30.18
C THR A 797 -11.83 14.91 30.59
N ALA A 798 -12.16 14.09 31.58
CA ALA A 798 -13.53 14.01 32.11
C ALA A 798 -13.99 15.37 32.70
N ARG A 799 -13.13 16.02 33.46
CA ARG A 799 -13.40 17.35 34.03
C ARG A 799 -13.58 18.43 32.95
N VAL A 800 -12.69 18.46 31.97
CA VAL A 800 -12.75 19.39 30.84
C VAL A 800 -14.04 19.20 30.05
N ARG A 801 -14.36 17.95 29.67
CA ARG A 801 -15.59 17.65 28.92
C ARG A 801 -16.87 18.02 29.69
N ALA A 802 -16.86 17.88 30.99
CA ALA A 802 -18.00 18.25 31.83
C ALA A 802 -18.19 19.78 31.92
N ALA A 803 -17.11 20.54 31.97
CA ALA A 803 -17.15 22.01 32.07
C ALA A 803 -17.34 22.69 30.70
N TRP A 804 -16.90 22.06 29.60
CA TRP A 804 -16.83 22.65 28.27
C TRP A 804 -18.14 23.23 27.74
N PRO A 805 -19.33 22.60 27.92
CA PRO A 805 -20.61 23.15 27.44
C PRO A 805 -21.03 24.49 28.07
N THR A 806 -20.43 24.85 29.21
CA THR A 806 -20.73 26.10 29.94
C THR A 806 -19.62 27.15 29.83
N LEU A 807 -18.45 26.73 29.27
CA LEU A 807 -17.34 27.62 28.98
C LEU A 807 -17.70 28.54 27.80
N HIS A 808 -17.48 29.86 27.95
CA HIS A 808 -17.71 30.81 26.86
C HIS A 808 -16.85 32.06 27.02
N VAL A 809 -16.61 32.73 25.89
CA VAL A 809 -16.02 34.06 25.86
C VAL A 809 -17.12 35.07 26.10
N GLU A 810 -17.04 35.79 27.23
CA GLU A 810 -18.05 36.78 27.63
C GLU A 810 -17.93 38.05 26.80
N HIS A 811 -16.70 38.49 26.58
CA HIS A 811 -16.41 39.75 25.90
C HIS A 811 -14.97 39.75 25.38
N VAL A 812 -14.78 40.44 24.26
CA VAL A 812 -13.44 40.70 23.71
C VAL A 812 -13.37 42.22 23.45
N ASP A 813 -12.33 42.87 24.00
CA ASP A 813 -12.02 44.24 23.64
C ASP A 813 -10.61 44.39 23.10
N SER A 814 -10.34 45.49 22.42
CA SER A 814 -9.01 45.80 21.91
C SER A 814 -8.68 47.25 22.10
N VAL A 815 -7.42 47.54 22.42
CA VAL A 815 -6.88 48.88 22.63
C VAL A 815 -5.54 49.05 21.93
N GLY A 816 -5.13 50.31 21.73
CA GLY A 816 -3.81 50.64 21.20
C GLY A 816 -3.72 50.93 19.71
N VAL A 817 -4.85 50.93 18.99
CA VAL A 817 -4.92 51.29 17.55
C VAL A 817 -5.65 52.59 17.38
N SER A 818 -5.17 53.47 16.52
CA SER A 818 -5.81 54.71 16.13
C SER A 818 -7.05 54.54 15.25
N GLU A 819 -7.83 55.60 14.96
CA GLU A 819 -8.95 55.54 13.99
C GLU A 819 -8.45 55.17 12.58
N ASP A 820 -7.18 55.44 12.26
CA ASP A 820 -6.49 55.09 11.01
C ASP A 820 -5.29 54.18 11.29
N PRO A 821 -5.47 52.83 11.46
CA PRO A 821 -4.41 51.92 11.80
C PRO A 821 -3.36 51.82 10.69
N GLN A 822 -2.09 51.73 11.06
CA GLN A 822 -0.96 51.59 10.18
C GLN A 822 -0.21 50.28 10.41
N ILE A 823 0.51 49.81 9.38
CA ILE A 823 1.42 48.69 9.52
C ILE A 823 2.47 49.05 10.58
N GLY A 824 2.68 48.17 11.54
CA GLY A 824 3.56 48.40 12.70
C GLY A 824 2.87 48.81 13.97
N ASP A 825 1.58 49.21 13.91
CA ASP A 825 0.78 49.49 15.11
C ASP A 825 0.59 48.23 15.94
N THR A 826 0.52 48.43 17.26
CA THR A 826 0.31 47.34 18.20
C THR A 826 -1.13 47.31 18.69
N LEU A 827 -1.84 46.24 18.40
CA LEU A 827 -3.18 45.96 18.92
C LEU A 827 -3.06 45.08 20.16
N GLN A 828 -3.47 45.59 21.32
CA GLN A 828 -3.65 44.77 22.52
C GLN A 828 -5.08 44.19 22.53
N VAL A 829 -5.18 42.88 22.58
CA VAL A 829 -6.43 42.14 22.65
C VAL A 829 -6.62 41.63 24.08
N ASN A 830 -7.82 41.87 24.62
CA ASN A 830 -8.23 41.43 25.95
C ASN A 830 -9.47 40.54 25.81
N ALA A 831 -9.41 39.32 26.32
CA ALA A 831 -10.48 38.36 26.28
C ALA A 831 -10.98 38.02 27.69
N TYR A 832 -12.24 38.22 27.92
CA TYR A 832 -12.90 37.89 29.20
C TYR A 832 -13.56 36.53 29.03
N VAL A 833 -13.07 35.54 29.74
CA VAL A 833 -13.48 34.14 29.56
C VAL A 833 -14.03 33.56 30.84
N ALA A 834 -15.24 33.04 30.77
CA ALA A 834 -15.87 32.28 31.86
C ALA A 834 -15.40 30.81 31.77
N LEU A 835 -14.40 30.46 32.56
CA LEU A 835 -13.83 29.11 32.64
C LEU A 835 -14.63 28.17 33.52
N THR A 836 -15.56 28.71 34.31
CA THR A 836 -16.42 27.98 35.25
C THR A 836 -15.62 27.22 36.31
N THR A 837 -15.42 25.91 36.15
CA THR A 837 -14.66 25.05 37.07
C THR A 837 -13.22 24.75 36.61
N LEU A 838 -12.87 25.22 35.42
CA LEU A 838 -11.50 25.07 34.87
C LEU A 838 -10.61 26.24 35.34
N THR A 839 -9.31 26.01 35.24
CA THR A 839 -8.29 27.01 35.53
C THR A 839 -7.63 27.51 34.25
N PRO A 840 -6.93 28.64 34.25
CA PRO A 840 -6.15 29.10 33.11
C PRO A 840 -5.14 28.08 32.59
N ASP A 841 -4.65 27.16 33.41
CA ASP A 841 -3.71 26.10 33.03
C ASP A 841 -4.39 24.98 32.25
N ASP A 842 -5.70 24.84 32.33
CA ASP A 842 -6.48 23.83 31.62
C ASP A 842 -6.83 24.24 30.18
N VAL A 843 -6.58 25.51 29.80
CA VAL A 843 -6.97 26.09 28.52
C VAL A 843 -5.83 26.86 27.83
N SER A 844 -5.87 26.94 26.52
CA SER A 844 -5.15 27.91 25.70
C SER A 844 -6.16 28.89 25.13
N VAL A 845 -6.03 30.17 25.46
CA VAL A 845 -6.83 31.23 24.85
C VAL A 845 -6.00 31.87 23.75
N GLU A 846 -6.50 31.88 22.52
CA GLU A 846 -5.78 32.34 21.36
C GLU A 846 -6.54 33.43 20.64
N VAL A 847 -5.83 34.43 20.10
CA VAL A 847 -6.35 35.33 19.10
C VAL A 847 -5.94 34.79 17.73
N ALA A 848 -6.94 34.59 16.88
CA ALA A 848 -6.77 34.28 15.45
C ALA A 848 -6.95 35.59 14.68
N TYR A 849 -5.97 36.01 13.89
CA TYR A 849 -6.04 37.27 13.15
C TYR A 849 -5.50 37.10 11.73
N GLY A 850 -6.03 37.90 10.82
CA GLY A 850 -5.65 37.79 9.41
C GLY A 850 -6.36 38.81 8.54
N ARG A 851 -6.42 38.54 7.26
CA ARG A 851 -7.19 39.33 6.31
C ARG A 851 -8.68 39.01 6.44
N ALA A 852 -9.50 40.02 6.68
CA ALA A 852 -10.97 39.87 6.69
C ALA A 852 -11.49 39.91 5.24
N GLU A 853 -12.28 38.90 4.85
CA GLU A 853 -12.95 38.82 3.56
C GLU A 853 -14.36 39.44 3.62
N GLU A 854 -15.05 39.56 2.47
CA GLU A 854 -16.39 40.13 2.40
C GLU A 854 -17.44 39.41 3.27
N SER A 855 -17.20 38.13 3.60
CA SER A 855 -18.07 37.32 4.48
C SER A 855 -17.70 37.38 5.97
N ASP A 856 -16.84 38.31 6.39
CA ASP A 856 -16.22 38.37 7.73
C ASP A 856 -15.39 37.11 8.10
N THR A 857 -15.07 36.27 7.13
CA THR A 857 -14.12 35.15 7.32
C THR A 857 -12.69 35.67 7.32
N LEU A 858 -11.81 34.99 8.08
CA LEU A 858 -10.39 35.32 8.12
C LEU A 858 -9.62 34.45 7.13
N ALA A 859 -8.82 35.08 6.27
CA ALA A 859 -7.84 34.45 5.41
C ALA A 859 -6.42 34.74 5.91
N ASP A 860 -5.46 33.87 5.55
CA ASP A 860 -4.04 33.98 5.93
C ASP A 860 -3.88 34.10 7.46
N VAL A 861 -4.58 33.24 8.20
CA VAL A 861 -4.76 33.34 9.66
C VAL A 861 -3.46 33.06 10.39
N THR A 862 -3.11 33.94 11.31
CA THR A 862 -2.04 33.78 12.29
C THR A 862 -2.62 33.61 13.68
N MET A 863 -2.06 32.68 14.48
CA MET A 863 -2.50 32.42 15.85
C MET A 863 -1.49 32.97 16.84
N MET A 864 -2.00 33.64 17.88
CA MET A 864 -1.18 34.09 19.02
C MET A 864 -1.88 33.74 20.32
N GLU A 865 -1.17 33.12 21.25
CA GLU A 865 -1.67 32.78 22.57
C GLU A 865 -1.73 34.03 23.48
N LEU A 866 -2.89 34.25 24.08
CA LEU A 866 -3.11 35.28 25.11
C LEU A 866 -2.75 34.74 26.49
N GLN A 867 -2.09 35.54 27.29
CA GLN A 867 -1.66 35.16 28.64
C GLN A 867 -2.70 35.51 29.69
N PRO A 868 -2.90 34.69 30.74
CA PRO A 868 -3.77 35.02 31.82
C PRO A 868 -3.20 36.26 32.55
N LYS A 869 -4.06 37.28 32.75
CA LYS A 869 -3.67 38.58 33.33
C LYS A 869 -4.32 38.83 34.69
N GLU A 870 -5.59 38.48 34.86
CA GLU A 870 -6.35 38.78 36.07
C GLU A 870 -7.41 37.71 36.32
N ASP A 871 -7.58 37.33 37.59
CA ASP A 871 -8.73 36.53 38.06
C ASP A 871 -9.83 37.49 38.53
N LEU A 872 -10.96 37.47 37.80
CA LEU A 872 -12.11 38.37 38.08
C LEU A 872 -13.08 37.78 39.09
N GLY A 873 -12.77 36.59 39.61
CA GLY A 873 -13.63 35.84 40.52
C GLY A 873 -14.80 35.13 39.87
N GLY A 874 -15.34 34.12 40.55
CA GLY A 874 -16.47 33.34 40.03
C GLY A 874 -16.16 32.48 38.83
N GLY A 875 -14.92 32.11 38.62
CA GLY A 875 -14.47 31.33 37.46
C GLY A 875 -14.28 32.14 36.18
N ARG A 876 -14.19 33.45 36.27
CA ARG A 876 -14.00 34.40 35.17
C ARG A 876 -12.58 34.91 35.18
N HIS A 877 -11.94 34.94 34.02
CA HIS A 877 -10.54 35.34 33.87
C HIS A 877 -10.35 36.28 32.70
N LEU A 878 -9.43 37.23 32.85
CA LEU A 878 -8.95 38.11 31.80
C LEU A 878 -7.68 37.52 31.19
N PHE A 879 -7.70 37.32 29.89
CA PHE A 879 -6.51 36.97 29.09
C PHE A 879 -6.14 38.15 28.20
N SER A 880 -4.85 38.43 28.03
CA SER A 880 -4.41 39.61 27.28
C SER A 880 -3.13 39.26 26.49
N GLY A 881 -2.99 39.90 25.34
CA GLY A 881 -1.80 39.81 24.49
C GLY A 881 -1.72 40.94 23.49
N SER A 882 -0.56 41.22 22.98
CA SER A 882 -0.34 42.30 22.01
C SER A 882 0.18 41.69 20.68
N LEU A 883 -0.48 42.03 19.58
CA LEU A 883 -0.06 41.67 18.24
C LEU A 883 0.34 42.93 17.47
N VAL A 884 1.25 42.77 16.54
CA VAL A 884 1.67 43.83 15.61
C VAL A 884 0.91 43.64 14.30
N ILE A 885 0.28 44.72 13.80
CA ILE A 885 -0.37 44.70 12.48
C ILE A 885 0.75 44.66 11.41
N ASP A 886 0.87 43.53 10.74
CA ASP A 886 1.97 43.25 9.80
C ASP A 886 1.59 43.41 8.31
N ARG A 887 0.31 43.77 8.06
CA ARG A 887 -0.23 43.83 6.68
C ARG A 887 -1.20 44.95 6.51
N SER A 888 -1.32 45.48 5.28
CA SER A 888 -2.33 46.50 4.92
C SER A 888 -3.57 45.85 4.34
N GLY A 889 -4.69 46.58 4.39
CA GLY A 889 -5.99 46.17 3.88
C GLY A 889 -6.93 45.72 4.97
N PRO A 890 -8.05 45.05 4.64
CA PRO A 890 -9.00 44.57 5.65
C PRO A 890 -8.33 43.64 6.64
N PHE A 891 -8.33 43.98 7.90
CA PHE A 891 -7.76 43.21 9.00
C PHE A 891 -8.85 42.83 9.97
N GLY A 892 -8.88 41.56 10.40
CA GLY A 892 -9.84 41.08 11.37
C GLY A 892 -9.17 40.16 12.38
N TYR A 893 -9.83 39.98 13.50
CA TYR A 893 -9.42 39.01 14.52
C TYR A 893 -10.63 38.38 15.21
N THR A 894 -10.45 37.22 15.78
CA THR A 894 -11.38 36.56 16.71
C THR A 894 -10.60 35.89 17.83
N VAL A 895 -11.29 35.56 18.93
CA VAL A 895 -10.70 34.83 20.05
C VAL A 895 -11.29 33.43 20.14
N ARG A 896 -10.48 32.47 20.48
CA ARG A 896 -10.91 31.10 20.69
C ARG A 896 -10.25 30.48 21.92
N VAL A 897 -10.94 29.53 22.52
CA VAL A 897 -10.47 28.77 23.69
C VAL A 897 -10.36 27.29 23.31
N LEU A 898 -9.22 26.70 23.62
CA LEU A 898 -8.91 25.29 23.38
C LEU A 898 -8.44 24.61 24.67
N PRO A 899 -8.59 23.28 24.83
CA PRO A 899 -8.03 22.56 25.96
C PRO A 899 -6.51 22.53 25.90
N ARG A 900 -5.84 22.63 27.05
CA ARG A 900 -4.39 22.55 27.18
C ARG A 900 -3.99 21.51 28.22
N HIS A 901 -3.18 20.54 27.82
CA HIS A 901 -2.55 19.57 28.72
C HIS A 901 -1.26 19.04 28.11
N ALA A 902 -0.22 18.84 28.93
CA ALA A 902 1.12 18.44 28.45
C ALA A 902 1.16 17.03 27.80
N ALA A 903 0.16 16.18 28.05
CA ALA A 903 0.07 14.84 27.47
C ALA A 903 -0.71 14.78 26.14
N LEU A 904 -1.29 15.88 25.67
CA LEU A 904 -1.92 15.97 24.37
C LEU A 904 -0.86 16.10 23.28
N ALA A 905 -1.05 15.46 22.13
CA ALA A 905 -0.16 15.59 20.97
C ALA A 905 -0.47 16.86 20.16
N SER A 906 -1.70 17.37 20.24
CA SER A 906 -2.12 18.64 19.64
C SER A 906 -3.25 19.27 20.45
N LYS A 907 -3.44 20.60 20.31
CA LYS A 907 -4.55 21.34 20.96
C LYS A 907 -5.93 20.88 20.44
N ALA A 908 -5.99 20.38 19.21
CA ALA A 908 -7.21 19.86 18.60
C ALA A 908 -7.55 18.41 18.99
N GLU A 909 -6.69 17.70 19.72
CA GLU A 909 -6.83 16.25 19.97
C GLU A 909 -8.19 15.85 20.57
N LEU A 910 -8.77 16.68 21.44
CA LEU A 910 -10.07 16.40 22.06
C LEU A 910 -11.28 16.81 21.21
N GLY A 911 -11.07 17.50 20.09
CA GLY A 911 -12.14 18.04 19.24
C GLY A 911 -13.01 19.10 19.97
N LEU A 912 -12.43 19.85 20.91
CA LEU A 912 -13.10 20.87 21.71
C LEU A 912 -12.55 22.25 21.38
N ILE A 913 -13.44 23.17 21.03
CA ILE A 913 -13.14 24.58 20.76
C ILE A 913 -14.35 25.44 21.13
N VAL A 914 -14.12 26.65 21.64
CA VAL A 914 -15.13 27.69 21.81
C VAL A 914 -14.61 28.95 21.12
N ASN A 915 -15.39 29.52 20.23
CA ASN A 915 -15.10 30.77 19.56
C ASN A 915 -15.88 31.94 20.24
N ALA A 916 -15.32 33.16 20.16
CA ALA A 916 -15.93 34.36 20.67
C ALA A 916 -17.17 34.77 19.89
#